data_5f8c6c0e36378eae4357b75dd8ef571e
#
_entry.id   5f8c6c0e36378eae4357b75dd8ef571e
#
_cell.length_a   1.000
_cell.length_b   1.000
_cell.length_c   1.000
_cell.angle_alpha   90.00
_cell.angle_beta   90.00
_cell.angle_gamma   90.00
#
_symmetry.space_group_name_H-M   'P 1'
#
loop_
_entity.id
_entity.type
_entity.pdbx_description
1 polymer ?
#
loop_
_entity_poly.entity_id
_entity_poly.type
_entity_poly.pdbx_seq_one_letter_code
_entity_poly.pdbx_strand_id
1 'polypeptide(L)'
;MEKNLPEGTEFVTMMSSNDFLFASIHNVVETLIIAIILVILVVYFFLQDLKSTLIPSISIIVSLVGTFACLVAAGFSLNILTLFALVLAIGTVVDDAIVVVEAVQSKFDAGYKSPYLATKDAMGDVTMAIVSCTCVFMAVFIPVTFMGGTSGVFYTQFGITMATAVGISMISALTLCPALCAIMMRPSDGTKSAKSINGRVRAAYNASFNAVLGKYKRGVMFFIRHRWMVWTSLAVAVALLVYLMSTTKTGLVPQEDQGVIMVNVSISPGSTLEETTKVMDRLENILKDTPEIEHYARVAGYGLISGQGTSYGTIIIRLKDWSERKGKEHSSDAVVSRLNAQFQSLKEAQVFSFQPAMIPGYGMGNSLELNLQDMTGGDLATFYEAAIQFLGALNQRPEVAMAYTSYAINFPQISVEVDAAKCKRAGISPSAVLDAVGSYCGGAYISNYNQYGKVYRVMMQASPEYRLDEQALNNMFVRNGTEMAPVSQFVTLKQVLGPETANRFNLYSTITANVNPADGYSSGEVQKVIEEVAAQSLPAGYGYEYGGMAREEASSGGAQTVFIYAICVFLIYLILACLYESFLVPFAVIFSVPFGLMGSFLFAKFLGLENNIYLQTGVIMLIGLLAKTAILITEYAIERRRKGMGIVESAYSAAQVRLRPILMTVLTMIFGMLPLMFSSGAGANGNSSLGTGVVGGMVVGTLALLFVVPVFYIIFEFLQEKIRKPMEEEADVQVLLEKEKSEVERERN
;
A
#
# COMPACT_ATOMS: atom_id res chain seq x y z
N MET A 1 29.83 -9.35 -19.80
CA MET A 1 29.21 -10.27 -20.76
C MET A 1 29.01 -9.61 -22.12
N GLU A 2 28.46 -8.41 -22.22
CA GLU A 2 28.23 -7.70 -23.51
C GLU A 2 29.46 -7.59 -24.42
N LYS A 3 30.65 -7.35 -23.85
CA LYS A 3 31.90 -7.26 -24.63
C LYS A 3 32.34 -8.55 -25.35
N ASN A 4 31.71 -9.68 -25.04
CA ASN A 4 32.04 -11.00 -25.59
C ASN A 4 30.92 -11.55 -26.50
N LEU A 5 29.93 -10.73 -26.82
CA LEU A 5 28.87 -11.10 -27.76
C LEU A 5 29.40 -11.03 -29.21
N PRO A 6 28.94 -11.90 -30.11
CA PRO A 6 29.18 -11.77 -31.55
C PRO A 6 28.64 -10.46 -32.07
N GLU A 7 29.26 -9.91 -33.13
CA GLU A 7 28.75 -8.69 -33.76
C GLU A 7 27.30 -8.87 -34.24
N GLY A 8 26.44 -7.87 -33.99
CA GLY A 8 25.03 -7.89 -34.32
C GLY A 8 24.13 -8.59 -33.30
N THR A 9 24.65 -8.95 -32.13
CA THR A 9 23.85 -9.51 -31.01
C THR A 9 23.88 -8.60 -29.80
N GLU A 10 22.78 -8.51 -29.08
CA GLU A 10 22.66 -7.78 -27.81
C GLU A 10 21.88 -8.58 -26.77
N PHE A 11 22.06 -8.23 -25.51
CA PHE A 11 21.23 -8.77 -24.43
C PHE A 11 19.98 -7.93 -24.25
N VAL A 12 18.82 -8.55 -24.35
CA VAL A 12 17.53 -7.94 -24.03
C VAL A 12 17.01 -8.53 -22.73
N THR A 13 16.79 -7.68 -21.74
CA THR A 13 16.17 -8.08 -20.48
C THR A 13 14.66 -8.14 -20.67
N MET A 14 14.07 -9.33 -20.62
CA MET A 14 12.63 -9.51 -20.82
C MET A 14 11.81 -9.14 -19.57
N MET A 15 12.33 -9.42 -18.39
CA MET A 15 11.67 -9.13 -17.12
C MET A 15 12.73 -8.73 -16.09
N SER A 16 12.56 -7.55 -15.50
CA SER A 16 13.39 -7.07 -14.42
C SER A 16 12.54 -6.29 -13.43
N SER A 17 12.50 -6.77 -12.20
CA SER A 17 11.86 -6.02 -11.10
C SER A 17 12.56 -4.68 -10.85
N ASN A 18 13.82 -4.55 -11.24
CA ASN A 18 14.58 -3.31 -11.11
C ASN A 18 14.08 -2.21 -12.05
N ASP A 19 13.61 -2.54 -13.25
CA ASP A 19 13.13 -1.54 -14.22
C ASP A 19 11.91 -0.81 -13.65
N PHE A 20 10.94 -1.56 -13.11
CA PHE A 20 9.79 -0.99 -12.42
C PHE A 20 10.19 -0.22 -11.16
N LEU A 21 11.13 -0.76 -10.37
CA LEU A 21 11.62 -0.10 -9.15
C LEU A 21 12.28 1.24 -9.47
N PHE A 22 13.20 1.29 -10.44
CA PHE A 22 13.87 2.53 -10.82
C PHE A 22 12.92 3.54 -11.45
N ALA A 23 11.97 3.10 -12.29
CA ALA A 23 10.95 3.98 -12.85
C ALA A 23 10.06 4.56 -11.75
N SER A 24 9.63 3.74 -10.78
CA SER A 24 8.84 4.19 -9.64
C SER A 24 9.63 5.15 -8.73
N ILE A 25 10.91 4.87 -8.45
CA ILE A 25 11.79 5.78 -7.70
C ILE A 25 11.93 7.12 -8.42
N HIS A 26 12.15 7.10 -9.74
CA HIS A 26 12.26 8.32 -10.53
C HIS A 26 10.99 9.17 -10.44
N ASN A 27 9.81 8.57 -10.62
CA ASN A 27 8.52 9.24 -10.49
C ASN A 27 8.31 9.84 -9.08
N VAL A 28 8.70 9.10 -8.04
CA VAL A 28 8.58 9.59 -6.65
C VAL A 28 9.54 10.75 -6.39
N VAL A 29 10.76 10.72 -6.90
CA VAL A 29 11.72 11.83 -6.78
C VAL A 29 11.22 13.07 -7.54
N GLU A 30 10.64 12.90 -8.73
CA GLU A 30 10.02 14.00 -9.47
C GLU A 30 8.86 14.61 -8.69
N THR A 31 7.96 13.78 -8.17
CA THR A 31 6.83 14.22 -7.32
C THR A 31 7.31 14.91 -6.05
N LEU A 32 8.40 14.44 -5.42
CA LEU A 32 9.03 15.06 -4.26
C LEU A 32 9.51 16.48 -4.56
N ILE A 33 10.20 16.67 -5.69
CA ILE A 33 10.69 17.99 -6.11
C ILE A 33 9.53 18.95 -6.38
N ILE A 34 8.50 18.48 -7.11
CA ILE A 34 7.29 19.27 -7.40
C ILE A 34 6.57 19.64 -6.09
N ALA A 35 6.44 18.69 -5.16
CA ALA A 35 5.82 18.92 -3.85
C ALA A 35 6.58 20.00 -3.05
N ILE A 36 7.91 19.94 -3.00
CA ILE A 36 8.73 20.95 -2.33
C ILE A 36 8.48 22.35 -2.93
N ILE A 37 8.48 22.46 -4.25
CA ILE A 37 8.25 23.74 -4.95
C ILE A 37 6.86 24.27 -4.63
N LEU A 38 5.82 23.43 -4.69
CA LEU A 38 4.45 23.84 -4.39
C LEU A 38 4.30 24.27 -2.92
N VAL A 39 4.90 23.56 -2.00
CA VAL A 39 4.90 23.87 -0.58
C VAL A 39 5.55 25.24 -0.33
N ILE A 40 6.73 25.50 -0.90
CA ILE A 40 7.43 26.79 -0.79
C ILE A 40 6.55 27.92 -1.37
N LEU A 41 5.89 27.67 -2.49
CA LEU A 41 5.01 28.66 -3.13
C LEU A 41 3.81 28.99 -2.24
N VAL A 42 3.17 27.98 -1.64
CA VAL A 42 2.04 28.19 -0.72
C VAL A 42 2.49 28.95 0.53
N VAL A 43 3.61 28.57 1.13
CA VAL A 43 4.17 29.26 2.30
C VAL A 43 4.47 30.74 1.95
N TYR A 44 5.07 30.99 0.78
CA TYR A 44 5.31 32.35 0.29
C TYR A 44 4.02 33.18 0.11
N PHE A 45 2.97 32.52 -0.42
CA PHE A 45 1.67 33.18 -0.60
C PHE A 45 1.07 33.67 0.73
N PHE A 46 1.23 32.89 1.80
CA PHE A 46 0.71 33.26 3.13
C PHE A 46 1.61 34.24 3.90
N LEU A 47 2.93 34.00 3.91
CA LEU A 47 3.88 34.86 4.65
C LEU A 47 4.20 36.17 3.94
N GLN A 48 4.14 36.18 2.60
CA GLN A 48 4.38 37.34 1.75
C GLN A 48 5.74 38.02 1.99
N ASP A 49 6.67 37.33 2.60
CA ASP A 49 8.05 37.73 2.84
C ASP A 49 9.01 36.58 2.50
N LEU A 50 9.95 36.89 1.60
CA LEU A 50 10.89 35.89 1.09
C LEU A 50 11.81 35.34 2.20
N LYS A 51 12.20 36.21 3.15
CA LYS A 51 13.10 35.79 4.25
C LYS A 51 12.40 34.86 5.21
N SER A 52 11.15 35.17 5.56
CA SER A 52 10.32 34.31 6.41
C SER A 52 9.99 32.97 5.73
N THR A 53 9.83 32.95 4.39
CA THR A 53 9.60 31.74 3.61
C THR A 53 10.83 30.84 3.53
N LEU A 54 12.04 31.45 3.51
CA LEU A 54 13.27 30.68 3.41
C LEU A 54 13.52 29.81 4.65
N ILE A 55 13.02 30.22 5.83
CA ILE A 55 13.22 29.49 7.09
C ILE A 55 12.55 28.09 7.04
N PRO A 56 11.25 27.94 6.76
CA PRO A 56 10.64 26.63 6.57
C PRO A 56 11.26 25.85 5.41
N SER A 57 11.68 26.52 4.33
CA SER A 57 12.31 25.85 3.19
C SER A 57 13.64 25.18 3.56
N ILE A 58 14.47 25.85 4.36
CA ILE A 58 15.71 25.25 4.88
C ILE A 58 15.39 24.09 5.84
N SER A 59 14.38 24.25 6.69
CA SER A 59 13.95 23.21 7.63
C SER A 59 13.51 21.93 6.93
N ILE A 60 12.81 22.03 5.78
CA ILE A 60 12.44 20.84 4.96
C ILE A 60 13.69 20.08 4.56
N ILE A 61 14.67 20.76 3.95
CA ILE A 61 15.87 20.12 3.43
C ILE A 61 16.66 19.46 4.56
N VAL A 62 16.84 20.16 5.68
CA VAL A 62 17.56 19.63 6.84
C VAL A 62 16.85 18.41 7.42
N SER A 63 15.53 18.46 7.54
CA SER A 63 14.75 17.35 8.07
C SER A 63 14.75 16.12 7.16
N LEU A 64 14.65 16.31 5.83
CA LEU A 64 14.74 15.21 4.87
C LEU A 64 16.11 14.54 4.89
N VAL A 65 17.20 15.33 4.83
CA VAL A 65 18.57 14.81 4.87
C VAL A 65 18.85 14.11 6.20
N GLY A 66 18.38 14.70 7.32
CA GLY A 66 18.49 14.09 8.63
C GLY A 66 17.72 12.76 8.72
N THR A 67 16.54 12.68 8.11
CA THR A 67 15.77 11.44 8.05
C THR A 67 16.51 10.35 7.28
N PHE A 68 17.09 10.68 6.13
CA PHE A 68 17.93 9.73 5.38
C PHE A 68 19.12 9.23 6.21
N ALA A 69 19.79 10.12 6.93
CA ALA A 69 20.91 9.73 7.79
C ALA A 69 20.48 8.77 8.90
N CYS A 70 19.34 9.03 9.54
CA CYS A 70 18.79 8.14 10.57
C CYS A 70 18.35 6.79 10.02
N LEU A 71 17.71 6.75 8.85
CA LEU A 71 17.28 5.51 8.20
C LEU A 71 18.50 4.64 7.84
N VAL A 72 19.56 5.22 7.29
CA VAL A 72 20.82 4.51 7.00
C VAL A 72 21.45 3.97 8.30
N ALA A 73 21.49 4.79 9.36
CA ALA A 73 22.02 4.36 10.66
C ALA A 73 21.19 3.23 11.29
N ALA A 74 19.87 3.20 11.05
CA ALA A 74 18.95 2.14 11.50
C ALA A 74 18.97 0.90 10.59
N GLY A 75 19.77 0.88 9.51
CA GLY A 75 19.86 -0.25 8.58
C GLY A 75 18.69 -0.39 7.61
N PHE A 76 17.90 0.66 7.42
CA PHE A 76 16.80 0.67 6.45
C PHE A 76 17.35 0.88 5.04
N SER A 77 16.79 0.13 4.09
CA SER A 77 17.05 0.35 2.67
C SER A 77 16.15 1.45 2.11
N LEU A 78 16.66 2.11 1.07
CA LEU A 78 15.86 3.04 0.28
C LEU A 78 14.94 2.22 -0.63
N ASN A 79 13.64 2.32 -0.41
CA ASN A 79 12.63 1.60 -1.16
C ASN A 79 11.41 2.52 -1.43
N ILE A 80 10.49 2.04 -2.23
CA ILE A 80 9.29 2.81 -2.63
C ILE A 80 8.51 3.28 -1.40
N LEU A 81 8.39 2.46 -0.35
CA LEU A 81 7.61 2.79 0.86
C LEU A 81 8.27 3.90 1.69
N THR A 82 9.59 3.82 1.88
CA THR A 82 10.35 4.86 2.58
C THR A 82 10.33 6.18 1.82
N LEU A 83 10.36 6.13 0.48
CA LEU A 83 10.24 7.32 -0.37
C LEU A 83 8.83 7.93 -0.31
N PHE A 84 7.77 7.12 -0.32
CA PHE A 84 6.40 7.61 -0.11
C PHE A 84 6.24 8.29 1.23
N ALA A 85 6.78 7.70 2.30
CA ALA A 85 6.79 8.32 3.61
C ALA A 85 7.51 9.67 3.60
N LEU A 86 8.63 9.79 2.87
CA LEU A 86 9.37 11.06 2.77
C LEU A 86 8.60 12.13 1.99
N VAL A 87 7.90 11.78 0.91
CA VAL A 87 7.05 12.75 0.18
C VAL A 87 5.93 13.25 1.09
N LEU A 88 5.29 12.36 1.84
CA LEU A 88 4.28 12.75 2.85
C LEU A 88 4.88 13.59 3.98
N ALA A 89 6.11 13.27 4.39
CA ALA A 89 6.80 14.00 5.45
C ALA A 89 7.04 15.47 5.08
N ILE A 90 7.18 15.84 3.79
CA ILE A 90 7.37 17.23 3.38
C ILE A 90 6.25 18.12 3.93
N GLY A 91 5.00 17.70 3.76
CA GLY A 91 3.84 18.46 4.25
C GLY A 91 3.81 18.57 5.77
N THR A 92 4.16 17.49 6.50
CA THR A 92 4.12 17.48 7.97
C THR A 92 5.30 18.17 8.63
N VAL A 93 6.48 18.09 8.01
CA VAL A 93 7.73 18.71 8.49
C VAL A 93 7.66 20.23 8.42
N VAL A 94 7.02 20.78 7.39
CA VAL A 94 6.87 22.23 7.23
C VAL A 94 6.01 22.84 8.32
N ASP A 95 5.01 22.11 8.82
CA ASP A 95 4.04 22.60 9.79
C ASP A 95 4.69 23.16 11.05
N ASP A 96 5.67 22.46 11.63
CA ASP A 96 6.33 22.87 12.87
C ASP A 96 7.13 24.16 12.66
N ALA A 97 7.83 24.27 11.53
CA ALA A 97 8.57 25.47 11.16
C ALA A 97 7.64 26.67 10.90
N ILE A 98 6.48 26.43 10.28
CA ILE A 98 5.46 27.47 10.05
C ILE A 98 4.93 28.02 11.37
N VAL A 99 4.61 27.16 12.34
CA VAL A 99 4.11 27.57 13.66
C VAL A 99 5.10 28.48 14.35
N VAL A 100 6.40 28.18 14.30
CA VAL A 100 7.46 29.04 14.87
C VAL A 100 7.53 30.39 14.17
N VAL A 101 7.62 30.40 12.83
CA VAL A 101 7.74 31.65 12.06
C VAL A 101 6.54 32.58 12.28
N GLU A 102 5.33 31.97 12.32
CA GLU A 102 4.11 32.74 12.55
C GLU A 102 4.00 33.30 13.98
N ALA A 103 4.42 32.50 14.99
CA ALA A 103 4.45 32.98 16.37
C ALA A 103 5.38 34.19 16.52
N VAL A 104 6.57 34.16 15.88
CA VAL A 104 7.49 35.30 15.84
C VAL A 104 6.89 36.48 15.09
N GLN A 105 6.23 36.25 13.96
CA GLN A 105 5.54 37.28 13.21
C GLN A 105 4.43 37.94 14.05
N SER A 106 3.65 37.19 14.79
CA SER A 106 2.61 37.66 15.70
C SER A 106 3.19 38.62 16.79
N LYS A 107 4.41 38.30 17.32
CA LYS A 107 5.10 39.17 18.27
C LYS A 107 5.53 40.51 17.61
N PHE A 108 6.00 40.48 16.35
CA PHE A 108 6.27 41.73 15.60
C PHE A 108 5.01 42.55 15.39
N ASP A 109 3.89 41.90 15.06
CA ASP A 109 2.60 42.60 14.90
C ASP A 109 2.08 43.16 16.23
N ALA A 110 2.47 42.60 17.38
CA ALA A 110 2.23 43.10 18.73
C ALA A 110 3.17 44.23 19.15
N GLY A 111 4.15 44.62 18.28
CA GLY A 111 5.00 45.80 18.50
C GLY A 111 6.44 45.53 18.95
N TYR A 112 6.88 44.28 18.98
CA TYR A 112 8.28 43.97 19.27
C TYR A 112 9.20 44.50 18.17
N LYS A 113 10.28 45.17 18.58
CA LYS A 113 11.29 45.72 17.65
C LYS A 113 12.53 44.87 17.53
N SER A 114 12.83 44.06 18.57
CA SER A 114 14.00 43.18 18.60
C SER A 114 13.62 41.79 18.10
N PRO A 115 14.25 41.28 17.02
CA PRO A 115 14.03 39.93 16.54
C PRO A 115 14.35 38.84 17.59
N TYR A 116 15.41 39.04 18.35
CA TYR A 116 15.80 38.11 19.41
C TYR A 116 14.76 38.01 20.52
N LEU A 117 14.25 39.15 21.04
CA LEU A 117 13.24 39.12 22.09
C LEU A 117 11.90 38.58 21.57
N ALA A 118 11.50 38.98 20.37
CA ALA A 118 10.30 38.45 19.74
C ALA A 118 10.36 36.90 19.58
N THR A 119 11.51 36.36 19.15
CA THR A 119 11.70 34.90 19.00
C THR A 119 11.71 34.23 20.36
N LYS A 120 12.42 34.75 21.37
CA LYS A 120 12.48 34.16 22.71
C LYS A 120 11.08 34.05 23.33
N ASP A 121 10.29 35.09 23.27
CA ASP A 121 8.95 35.12 23.86
C ASP A 121 7.96 34.30 23.02
N ALA A 122 8.10 34.25 21.69
CA ALA A 122 7.31 33.37 20.83
C ALA A 122 7.56 31.90 21.13
N MET A 123 8.83 31.51 21.35
CA MET A 123 9.17 30.12 21.69
C MET A 123 8.59 29.70 23.04
N GLY A 124 8.50 30.61 24.02
CA GLY A 124 7.80 30.35 25.28
C GLY A 124 6.34 29.93 25.09
N ASP A 125 5.65 30.55 24.14
CA ASP A 125 4.23 30.30 23.87
C ASP A 125 3.98 29.01 23.04
N VAL A 126 4.93 28.56 22.18
CA VAL A 126 4.66 27.49 21.22
C VAL A 126 5.43 26.20 21.45
N THR A 127 6.47 26.20 22.29
CA THR A 127 7.34 25.00 22.47
C THR A 127 6.55 23.79 22.94
N MET A 128 5.71 23.92 23.99
CA MET A 128 4.92 22.79 24.51
C MET A 128 3.92 22.29 23.47
N ALA A 129 3.30 23.19 22.72
CA ALA A 129 2.38 22.83 21.64
C ALA A 129 3.08 21.98 20.55
N ILE A 130 4.28 22.38 20.11
CA ILE A 130 5.06 21.65 19.10
C ILE A 130 5.44 20.27 19.62
N VAL A 131 6.01 20.18 20.84
CA VAL A 131 6.42 18.88 21.43
C VAL A 131 5.21 17.95 21.55
N SER A 132 4.11 18.44 22.08
CA SER A 132 2.89 17.66 22.30
C SER A 132 2.30 17.14 20.99
N CYS A 133 2.16 18.01 19.99
CA CYS A 133 1.65 17.65 18.68
C CYS A 133 2.52 16.59 18.00
N THR A 134 3.84 16.72 18.13
CA THR A 134 4.80 15.76 17.57
C THR A 134 4.72 14.42 18.30
N CYS A 135 4.67 14.41 19.64
CA CYS A 135 4.52 13.18 20.43
C CYS A 135 3.22 12.44 20.08
N VAL A 136 2.09 13.15 19.95
CA VAL A 136 0.81 12.56 19.54
C VAL A 136 0.91 11.97 18.15
N PHE A 137 1.51 12.70 17.21
CA PHE A 137 1.69 12.22 15.83
C PHE A 137 2.57 10.95 15.77
N MET A 138 3.70 10.94 16.47
CA MET A 138 4.59 9.76 16.52
C MET A 138 3.91 8.56 17.17
N ALA A 139 3.12 8.78 18.21
CA ALA A 139 2.42 7.71 18.94
C ALA A 139 1.40 6.94 18.08
N VAL A 140 0.87 7.55 17.03
CA VAL A 140 -0.04 6.87 16.09
C VAL A 140 0.68 5.74 15.33
N PHE A 141 1.98 5.90 15.04
CA PHE A 141 2.74 4.92 14.28
C PHE A 141 3.28 3.77 15.14
N ILE A 142 3.42 3.94 16.46
CA ILE A 142 3.98 2.91 17.34
C ILE A 142 3.19 1.59 17.29
N PRO A 143 1.86 1.55 17.49
CA PRO A 143 1.11 0.29 17.46
C PRO A 143 1.15 -0.42 16.12
N VAL A 144 1.21 0.36 15.05
CA VAL A 144 1.17 -0.14 13.68
C VAL A 144 2.45 -0.90 13.31
N THR A 145 3.60 -0.56 13.93
CA THR A 145 4.87 -1.28 13.73
C THR A 145 4.87 -2.69 14.34
N PHE A 146 3.90 -3.01 15.19
CA PHE A 146 3.75 -4.36 15.78
C PHE A 146 2.82 -5.28 14.96
N MET A 147 2.32 -4.83 13.81
CA MET A 147 1.58 -5.70 12.90
C MET A 147 2.49 -6.75 12.30
N GLY A 148 1.99 -7.98 12.19
CA GLY A 148 2.67 -9.08 11.51
C GLY A 148 2.32 -9.17 10.02
N GLY A 149 2.94 -10.15 9.35
CA GLY A 149 2.69 -10.44 7.93
C GLY A 149 3.22 -9.37 6.98
N THR A 150 2.82 -9.46 5.72
CA THR A 150 3.22 -8.53 4.65
C THR A 150 2.80 -7.09 4.96
N SER A 151 1.59 -6.89 5.48
CA SER A 151 1.10 -5.58 5.92
C SER A 151 1.97 -4.96 7.00
N GLY A 152 2.48 -5.78 7.94
CA GLY A 152 3.38 -5.33 8.99
C GLY A 152 4.69 -4.75 8.46
N VAL A 153 5.27 -5.35 7.41
CA VAL A 153 6.48 -4.82 6.76
C VAL A 153 6.20 -3.43 6.17
N PHE A 154 5.06 -3.25 5.49
CA PHE A 154 4.64 -1.96 4.95
C PHE A 154 4.54 -0.89 6.05
N TYR A 155 3.78 -1.18 7.09
CA TYR A 155 3.55 -0.23 8.17
C TYR A 155 4.81 0.09 8.96
N THR A 156 5.69 -0.89 9.17
CA THR A 156 6.97 -0.68 9.86
C THR A 156 7.88 0.25 9.06
N GLN A 157 8.07 -0.01 7.76
CA GLN A 157 8.90 0.81 6.88
C GLN A 157 8.37 2.25 6.82
N PHE A 158 7.09 2.40 6.61
CA PHE A 158 6.43 3.69 6.51
C PHE A 158 6.41 4.43 7.86
N GLY A 159 5.97 3.75 8.92
CA GLY A 159 5.77 4.34 10.26
C GLY A 159 7.07 4.82 10.88
N ILE A 160 8.14 4.03 10.81
CA ILE A 160 9.46 4.42 11.33
C ILE A 160 10.00 5.60 10.53
N THR A 161 9.86 5.59 9.21
CA THR A 161 10.30 6.71 8.36
C THR A 161 9.57 8.00 8.72
N MET A 162 8.24 7.95 8.85
CA MET A 162 7.41 9.11 9.23
C MET A 162 7.73 9.60 10.64
N ALA A 163 7.81 8.70 11.63
CA ALA A 163 8.14 9.06 13.00
C ALA A 163 9.52 9.73 13.09
N THR A 164 10.51 9.20 12.38
CA THR A 164 11.87 9.77 12.31
C THR A 164 11.85 11.16 11.66
N ALA A 165 11.15 11.33 10.54
CA ALA A 165 11.07 12.60 9.82
C ALA A 165 10.44 13.70 10.67
N VAL A 166 9.34 13.38 11.37
CA VAL A 166 8.64 14.34 12.23
C VAL A 166 9.44 14.61 13.51
N GLY A 167 10.13 13.60 14.07
CA GLY A 167 11.03 13.80 15.20
C GLY A 167 12.19 14.78 14.88
N ILE A 168 12.82 14.63 13.72
CA ILE A 168 13.87 15.55 13.26
C ILE A 168 13.29 16.94 12.96
N SER A 169 12.07 17.01 12.40
CA SER A 169 11.34 18.27 12.21
C SER A 169 11.16 19.02 13.51
N MET A 170 10.72 18.35 14.56
CA MET A 170 10.59 18.94 15.90
C MET A 170 11.92 19.51 16.40
N ILE A 171 13.01 18.73 16.31
CA ILE A 171 14.34 19.22 16.69
C ILE A 171 14.73 20.46 15.87
N SER A 172 14.52 20.44 14.56
CA SER A 172 14.76 21.57 13.68
C SER A 172 13.90 22.79 14.02
N ALA A 173 12.62 22.58 14.32
CA ALA A 173 11.69 23.63 14.73
C ALA A 173 12.04 24.28 16.08
N LEU A 174 12.62 23.50 17.01
CA LEU A 174 13.00 24.00 18.34
C LEU A 174 14.41 24.60 18.38
N THR A 175 15.26 24.32 17.41
CA THR A 175 16.67 24.78 17.39
C THR A 175 16.98 25.66 16.20
N LEU A 176 16.88 25.12 14.98
CA LEU A 176 17.27 25.81 13.74
C LEU A 176 16.33 26.96 13.40
N CYS A 177 15.02 26.71 13.45
CA CYS A 177 14.01 27.73 13.06
C CYS A 177 14.07 28.97 13.95
N PRO A 178 14.13 28.89 15.28
CA PRO A 178 14.28 30.08 16.14
C PRO A 178 15.57 30.84 15.88
N ALA A 179 16.68 30.15 15.67
CA ALA A 179 17.95 30.77 15.35
C ALA A 179 17.87 31.55 14.04
N LEU A 180 17.29 30.96 13.00
CA LEU A 180 17.08 31.62 11.71
C LEU A 180 16.07 32.80 11.81
N CYS A 181 15.00 32.66 12.61
CA CYS A 181 14.06 33.74 12.86
C CYS A 181 14.76 34.97 13.50
N ALA A 182 15.58 34.74 14.52
CA ALA A 182 16.33 35.78 15.21
C ALA A 182 17.33 36.50 14.30
N ILE A 183 17.91 35.83 13.30
CA ILE A 183 18.91 36.39 12.37
C ILE A 183 18.25 37.04 11.16
N MET A 184 17.23 36.42 10.57
CA MET A 184 16.72 36.77 9.24
C MET A 184 15.46 37.60 9.27
N MET A 185 14.56 37.43 10.26
CA MET A 185 13.31 38.16 10.35
C MET A 185 13.54 39.58 10.88
N ARG A 186 12.72 40.53 10.40
CA ARG A 186 12.73 41.91 10.83
C ARG A 186 11.30 42.46 10.92
N PRO A 187 11.00 43.35 11.85
CA PRO A 187 9.68 44.00 11.90
C PRO A 187 9.40 44.71 10.57
N SER A 188 8.18 44.57 10.08
CA SER A 188 7.74 45.17 8.80
C SER A 188 7.55 46.70 8.97
N ASP A 189 8.36 47.51 8.27
CA ASP A 189 8.15 48.95 8.15
C ASP A 189 6.90 49.19 7.29
N GLY A 190 5.74 49.34 7.92
CA GLY A 190 4.43 49.46 7.27
C GLY A 190 4.24 50.65 6.29
N THR A 191 5.19 51.59 6.22
CA THR A 191 5.04 52.82 5.46
C THR A 191 5.63 52.83 4.05
N LYS A 192 6.55 51.94 3.72
CA LYS A 192 7.26 51.95 2.41
C LYS A 192 6.65 51.06 1.32
N SER A 193 5.67 50.20 1.62
CA SER A 193 5.18 49.18 0.70
C SER A 193 3.87 49.47 -0.04
N ALA A 194 3.12 50.49 0.32
CA ALA A 194 1.76 50.73 -0.21
C ALA A 194 1.71 51.05 -1.73
N LYS A 195 2.80 51.52 -2.34
CA LYS A 195 2.86 51.87 -3.76
C LYS A 195 3.46 50.78 -4.66
N SER A 196 4.07 49.73 -4.08
CA SER A 196 4.63 48.60 -4.82
C SER A 196 3.55 47.59 -5.22
N ILE A 197 3.75 46.83 -6.33
CA ILE A 197 2.89 45.73 -6.76
C ILE A 197 2.72 44.71 -5.62
N ASN A 198 3.80 44.35 -4.90
CA ASN A 198 3.74 43.49 -3.73
C ASN A 198 2.89 44.09 -2.60
N GLY A 199 2.88 45.42 -2.40
CA GLY A 199 2.03 46.08 -1.42
C GLY A 199 0.53 45.97 -1.76
N ARG A 200 0.18 46.10 -3.04
CA ARG A 200 -1.21 45.93 -3.51
C ARG A 200 -1.70 44.50 -3.36
N VAL A 201 -0.86 43.52 -3.71
CA VAL A 201 -1.16 42.05 -3.53
C VAL A 201 -1.36 41.76 -2.04
N ARG A 202 -0.49 42.26 -1.17
CA ARG A 202 -0.61 42.11 0.30
C ARG A 202 -1.90 42.73 0.85
N ALA A 203 -2.26 43.94 0.39
CA ALA A 203 -3.51 44.58 0.80
C ALA A 203 -4.75 43.79 0.33
N ALA A 204 -4.76 43.31 -0.91
CA ALA A 204 -5.84 42.50 -1.46
C ALA A 204 -6.00 41.20 -0.71
N TYR A 205 -4.89 40.49 -0.42
CA TYR A 205 -4.88 39.28 0.37
C TYR A 205 -5.45 39.48 1.78
N ASN A 206 -4.96 40.52 2.50
CA ASN A 206 -5.43 40.83 3.85
C ASN A 206 -6.92 41.22 3.87
N ALA A 207 -7.41 41.93 2.87
CA ALA A 207 -8.82 42.27 2.73
C ALA A 207 -9.68 41.00 2.50
N SER A 208 -9.23 40.10 1.61
CA SER A 208 -9.88 38.81 1.35
C SER A 208 -9.88 37.92 2.58
N PHE A 209 -8.75 37.82 3.28
CA PHE A 209 -8.63 37.03 4.50
C PHE A 209 -9.54 37.58 5.62
N ASN A 210 -9.60 38.89 5.82
CA ASN A 210 -10.49 39.51 6.81
C ASN A 210 -11.97 39.28 6.49
N ALA A 211 -12.35 39.22 5.21
CA ALA A 211 -13.71 38.83 4.80
C ALA A 211 -14.04 37.36 5.15
N VAL A 212 -13.08 36.46 4.91
CA VAL A 212 -13.20 35.06 5.30
C VAL A 212 -13.29 34.89 6.81
N LEU A 213 -12.42 35.59 7.56
CA LEU A 213 -12.41 35.63 9.03
C LEU A 213 -13.75 36.11 9.58
N GLY A 214 -14.34 37.17 8.96
CA GLY A 214 -15.64 37.69 9.35
C GLY A 214 -16.80 36.67 9.15
N LYS A 215 -16.77 35.90 8.07
CA LYS A 215 -17.72 34.82 7.83
C LYS A 215 -17.50 33.66 8.82
N TYR A 216 -16.25 33.29 9.03
CA TYR A 216 -15.87 32.24 9.98
C TYR A 216 -16.32 32.53 11.41
N LYS A 217 -16.07 33.77 11.90
CA LYS A 217 -16.52 34.24 13.20
C LYS A 217 -18.02 34.05 13.40
N ARG A 218 -18.82 34.40 12.39
CA ARG A 218 -20.29 34.23 12.43
C ARG A 218 -20.68 32.75 12.46
N GLY A 219 -19.98 31.90 11.68
CA GLY A 219 -20.20 30.46 11.67
C GLY A 219 -19.88 29.82 13.02
N VAL A 220 -18.72 30.11 13.61
CA VAL A 220 -18.34 29.57 14.93
C VAL A 220 -19.37 29.98 16.00
N MET A 221 -19.77 31.27 16.02
CA MET A 221 -20.79 31.74 16.96
C MET A 221 -22.16 31.06 16.77
N PHE A 222 -22.53 30.74 15.53
CA PHE A 222 -23.74 30.00 15.22
C PHE A 222 -23.69 28.59 15.83
N PHE A 223 -22.59 27.86 15.64
CA PHE A 223 -22.41 26.52 16.22
C PHE A 223 -22.32 26.54 17.75
N ILE A 224 -21.69 27.57 18.34
CA ILE A 224 -21.66 27.74 19.79
C ILE A 224 -23.06 27.93 20.38
N ARG A 225 -23.94 28.63 19.68
CA ARG A 225 -25.35 28.82 20.08
C ARG A 225 -26.18 27.55 19.91
N HIS A 226 -25.88 26.73 18.88
CA HIS A 226 -26.64 25.53 18.56
C HIS A 226 -25.80 24.26 18.80
N ARG A 227 -25.33 24.03 20.02
CA ARG A 227 -24.38 22.92 20.36
C ARG A 227 -24.89 21.54 19.97
N TRP A 228 -26.22 21.32 19.92
CA TRP A 228 -26.80 20.04 19.49
C TRP A 228 -26.45 19.66 18.05
N MET A 229 -26.26 20.66 17.17
CA MET A 229 -25.89 20.43 15.76
C MET A 229 -24.51 19.76 15.63
N VAL A 230 -23.62 19.98 16.57
CA VAL A 230 -22.28 19.36 16.55
C VAL A 230 -22.40 17.85 16.85
N TRP A 231 -23.26 17.47 17.79
CA TRP A 231 -23.52 16.05 18.06
C TRP A 231 -24.23 15.35 16.91
N THR A 232 -25.20 16.02 16.27
CA THR A 232 -25.87 15.46 15.07
C THR A 232 -24.90 15.37 13.90
N SER A 233 -24.03 16.34 13.67
CA SER A 233 -23.02 16.29 12.62
C SER A 233 -22.02 15.16 12.86
N LEU A 234 -21.60 14.92 14.11
CA LEU A 234 -20.75 13.78 14.48
C LEU A 234 -21.46 12.44 14.21
N ALA A 235 -22.73 12.31 14.65
CA ALA A 235 -23.49 11.09 14.41
C ALA A 235 -23.64 10.80 12.90
N VAL A 236 -23.95 11.82 12.10
CA VAL A 236 -24.02 11.70 10.64
C VAL A 236 -22.65 11.34 10.04
N ALA A 237 -21.57 11.96 10.49
CA ALA A 237 -20.20 11.66 10.01
C ALA A 237 -19.81 10.21 10.32
N VAL A 238 -20.09 9.72 11.53
CA VAL A 238 -19.82 8.33 11.93
C VAL A 238 -20.67 7.35 11.12
N ALA A 239 -21.98 7.62 10.98
CA ALA A 239 -22.87 6.77 10.19
C ALA A 239 -22.42 6.70 8.72
N LEU A 240 -22.06 7.85 8.13
CA LEU A 240 -21.56 7.91 6.76
C LEU A 240 -20.19 7.25 6.62
N LEU A 241 -19.30 7.38 7.60
CA LEU A 241 -18.00 6.69 7.63
C LEU A 241 -18.21 5.17 7.61
N VAL A 242 -19.07 4.64 8.50
CA VAL A 242 -19.37 3.19 8.54
C VAL A 242 -19.96 2.73 7.20
N TYR A 243 -20.91 3.48 6.65
CA TYR A 243 -21.47 3.19 5.34
C TYR A 243 -20.41 3.19 4.22
N LEU A 244 -19.54 4.21 4.17
CA LEU A 244 -18.48 4.30 3.18
C LEU A 244 -17.47 3.15 3.34
N MET A 245 -17.04 2.84 4.57
CA MET A 245 -16.14 1.72 4.83
C MET A 245 -16.73 0.37 4.39
N SER A 246 -18.02 0.15 4.61
CA SER A 246 -18.69 -1.10 4.22
C SER A 246 -18.93 -1.23 2.71
N THR A 247 -19.00 -0.10 1.98
CA THR A 247 -19.30 -0.07 0.54
C THR A 247 -18.08 0.26 -0.34
N THR A 248 -16.95 0.60 0.25
CA THR A 248 -15.70 0.79 -0.51
C THR A 248 -15.06 -0.56 -0.76
N LYS A 249 -14.65 -0.78 -2.00
CA LYS A 249 -13.95 -2.00 -2.42
C LYS A 249 -12.72 -2.23 -1.58
N THR A 250 -12.39 -3.48 -1.27
CA THR A 250 -11.24 -3.86 -0.46
C THR A 250 -10.23 -4.63 -1.30
N GLY A 251 -8.95 -4.33 -1.11
CA GLY A 251 -7.83 -5.03 -1.71
C GLY A 251 -6.59 -4.83 -0.84
N LEU A 252 -5.58 -5.69 -0.92
CA LEU A 252 -4.37 -5.53 -0.10
C LEU A 252 -3.41 -4.51 -0.75
N VAL A 253 -2.96 -4.80 -1.96
CA VAL A 253 -2.04 -3.94 -2.73
C VAL A 253 -2.66 -3.65 -4.08
N PRO A 254 -2.79 -2.38 -4.51
CA PRO A 254 -3.33 -2.06 -5.81
C PRO A 254 -2.40 -2.57 -6.91
N GLN A 255 -2.99 -3.00 -8.01
CA GLN A 255 -2.21 -3.42 -9.16
C GLN A 255 -1.52 -2.22 -9.81
N GLU A 256 -0.25 -2.42 -10.16
CA GLU A 256 0.56 -1.43 -10.87
C GLU A 256 0.99 -1.96 -12.23
N ASP A 257 1.11 -1.08 -13.19
CA ASP A 257 1.67 -1.41 -14.49
C ASP A 257 3.19 -1.63 -14.37
N GLN A 258 3.60 -2.91 -14.36
CA GLN A 258 5.00 -3.31 -14.27
C GLN A 258 5.72 -3.30 -15.62
N GLY A 259 5.03 -2.98 -16.73
CA GLY A 259 5.60 -3.02 -18.08
C GLY A 259 5.82 -4.44 -18.62
N VAL A 260 5.29 -5.47 -17.95
CA VAL A 260 5.45 -6.88 -18.34
C VAL A 260 4.10 -7.58 -18.35
N ILE A 261 3.86 -8.37 -19.38
CA ILE A 261 2.69 -9.26 -19.48
C ILE A 261 3.19 -10.69 -19.67
N MET A 262 2.57 -11.63 -18.99
CA MET A 262 2.81 -13.06 -19.13
C MET A 262 1.65 -13.71 -19.86
N VAL A 263 1.94 -14.62 -20.78
CA VAL A 263 0.95 -15.42 -21.49
C VAL A 263 1.17 -16.88 -21.17
N ASN A 264 0.15 -17.54 -20.65
CA ASN A 264 0.16 -18.98 -20.45
C ASN A 264 -0.59 -19.64 -21.61
N VAL A 265 0.04 -20.64 -22.20
CA VAL A 265 -0.51 -21.44 -23.31
C VAL A 265 -0.63 -22.87 -22.88
N SER A 266 -1.81 -23.46 -23.01
CA SER A 266 -2.07 -24.87 -22.75
C SER A 266 -2.88 -25.43 -23.89
N ILE A 267 -2.39 -26.49 -24.52
CA ILE A 267 -3.10 -27.24 -25.58
C ILE A 267 -3.59 -28.58 -25.02
N SER A 268 -4.26 -29.37 -25.84
CA SER A 268 -4.81 -30.67 -25.42
C SER A 268 -3.74 -31.56 -24.77
N PRO A 269 -4.02 -32.20 -23.64
CA PRO A 269 -3.09 -33.10 -22.99
C PRO A 269 -2.54 -34.17 -23.92
N GLY A 270 -1.24 -34.42 -23.87
CA GLY A 270 -0.58 -35.39 -24.74
C GLY A 270 -0.19 -34.87 -26.15
N SER A 271 -0.43 -33.61 -26.45
CA SER A 271 0.03 -32.99 -27.69
C SER A 271 1.56 -32.90 -27.77
N THR A 272 2.07 -32.90 -28.98
CA THR A 272 3.51 -32.78 -29.23
C THR A 272 4.03 -31.36 -29.08
N LEU A 273 5.32 -31.22 -28.80
CA LEU A 273 5.97 -29.90 -28.72
C LEU A 273 5.87 -29.13 -30.04
N GLU A 274 5.83 -29.84 -31.20
CA GLU A 274 5.67 -29.22 -32.50
C GLU A 274 4.29 -28.54 -32.65
N GLU A 275 3.23 -29.19 -32.18
CA GLU A 275 1.88 -28.61 -32.18
C GLU A 275 1.80 -27.38 -31.27
N THR A 276 2.40 -27.45 -30.08
CA THR A 276 2.52 -26.30 -29.17
C THR A 276 3.24 -25.15 -29.87
N THR A 277 4.34 -25.44 -30.56
CA THR A 277 5.11 -24.42 -31.32
C THR A 277 4.27 -23.79 -32.44
N LYS A 278 3.47 -24.56 -33.18
CA LYS A 278 2.57 -24.04 -34.21
C LYS A 278 1.51 -23.08 -33.63
N VAL A 279 0.98 -23.39 -32.46
CA VAL A 279 0.05 -22.48 -31.77
C VAL A 279 0.76 -21.20 -31.35
N MET A 280 1.97 -21.32 -30.82
CA MET A 280 2.77 -20.17 -30.42
C MET A 280 3.17 -19.28 -31.60
N ASP A 281 3.42 -19.84 -32.78
CA ASP A 281 3.67 -19.08 -34.02
C ASP A 281 2.45 -18.21 -34.43
N ARG A 282 1.22 -18.73 -34.20
CA ARG A 282 -0.01 -17.94 -34.45
C ARG A 282 -0.16 -16.82 -33.42
N LEU A 283 0.15 -17.08 -32.16
CA LEU A 283 0.14 -16.06 -31.11
C LEU A 283 1.14 -14.95 -31.40
N GLU A 284 2.33 -15.33 -31.87
CA GLU A 284 3.38 -14.36 -32.26
C GLU A 284 2.91 -13.38 -33.32
N ASN A 285 2.11 -13.82 -34.30
CA ASN A 285 1.53 -12.93 -35.29
C ASN A 285 0.58 -11.91 -34.68
N ILE A 286 -0.23 -12.30 -33.69
CA ILE A 286 -1.10 -11.36 -32.94
C ILE A 286 -0.26 -10.35 -32.16
N LEU A 287 0.85 -10.78 -31.54
CA LEU A 287 1.72 -9.92 -30.76
C LEU A 287 2.45 -8.89 -31.63
N LYS A 288 2.86 -9.26 -32.83
CA LYS A 288 3.52 -8.34 -33.80
C LYS A 288 2.62 -7.16 -34.20
N ASP A 289 1.31 -7.37 -34.23
CA ASP A 289 0.35 -6.35 -34.62
C ASP A 289 -0.04 -5.43 -33.43
N THR A 290 0.51 -5.66 -32.22
CA THR A 290 0.22 -4.89 -31.00
C THR A 290 1.28 -3.81 -30.78
N PRO A 291 0.95 -2.52 -30.98
CA PRO A 291 1.95 -1.43 -31.02
C PRO A 291 2.63 -1.12 -29.68
N GLU A 292 2.03 -1.51 -28.55
CA GLU A 292 2.55 -1.30 -27.20
C GLU A 292 3.67 -2.28 -26.82
N ILE A 293 3.84 -3.35 -27.59
CA ILE A 293 4.86 -4.37 -27.32
C ILE A 293 6.22 -3.89 -27.85
N GLU A 294 7.24 -3.96 -27.00
CA GLU A 294 8.63 -3.68 -27.35
C GLU A 294 9.35 -4.96 -27.75
N HIS A 295 9.31 -5.96 -26.87
CA HIS A 295 9.93 -7.27 -27.05
C HIS A 295 9.05 -8.38 -26.52
N TYR A 296 9.20 -9.58 -27.06
CA TYR A 296 8.61 -10.79 -26.48
C TYR A 296 9.57 -11.98 -26.61
N ALA A 297 9.48 -12.89 -25.65
CA ALA A 297 10.21 -14.15 -25.67
C ALA A 297 9.23 -15.31 -25.45
N ARG A 298 9.39 -16.38 -26.21
CA ARG A 298 8.57 -17.58 -26.10
C ARG A 298 9.37 -18.77 -25.60
N VAL A 299 8.73 -19.57 -24.78
CA VAL A 299 9.28 -20.82 -24.25
C VAL A 299 8.26 -21.94 -24.54
N ALA A 300 8.57 -22.85 -25.45
CA ALA A 300 7.77 -24.01 -25.71
C ALA A 300 8.20 -25.16 -24.80
N GLY A 301 7.25 -25.94 -24.30
CA GLY A 301 7.52 -27.06 -23.38
C GLY A 301 7.55 -26.67 -21.90
N TYR A 302 7.16 -25.43 -21.56
CA TYR A 302 7.06 -24.96 -20.21
C TYR A 302 5.86 -24.03 -20.02
N GLY A 303 4.95 -24.39 -19.12
CA GLY A 303 3.82 -23.56 -18.69
C GLY A 303 4.13 -22.92 -17.35
N LEU A 304 3.74 -21.66 -17.17
CA LEU A 304 3.93 -20.94 -15.91
C LEU A 304 3.17 -21.60 -14.74
N ILE A 305 2.00 -22.18 -15.04
CA ILE A 305 1.11 -22.77 -14.04
C ILE A 305 1.33 -24.29 -13.94
N SER A 306 1.47 -24.94 -15.11
CA SER A 306 1.50 -26.41 -15.19
C SER A 306 2.93 -27.01 -15.11
N GLY A 307 3.97 -26.17 -15.21
CA GLY A 307 5.36 -26.63 -15.20
C GLY A 307 5.83 -27.20 -16.56
N GLN A 308 6.75 -28.16 -16.52
CA GLN A 308 7.30 -28.77 -17.73
C GLN A 308 6.30 -29.74 -18.38
N GLY A 309 6.12 -29.66 -19.69
CA GLY A 309 5.30 -30.59 -20.46
C GLY A 309 5.17 -30.14 -21.91
N THR A 310 5.09 -31.06 -22.85
CA THR A 310 5.05 -30.80 -24.29
C THR A 310 3.82 -30.02 -24.72
N SER A 311 2.73 -30.10 -23.94
CA SER A 311 1.45 -29.43 -24.21
C SER A 311 1.38 -28.00 -23.68
N TYR A 312 2.48 -27.47 -23.13
CA TYR A 312 2.51 -26.14 -22.50
C TYR A 312 3.49 -25.19 -23.18
N GLY A 313 3.15 -23.92 -23.11
CA GLY A 313 4.00 -22.85 -23.59
C GLY A 313 3.83 -21.57 -22.75
N THR A 314 4.85 -20.74 -22.75
CA THR A 314 4.87 -19.44 -22.07
C THR A 314 5.39 -18.37 -23.03
N ILE A 315 4.75 -17.21 -23.01
CA ILE A 315 5.31 -16.02 -23.67
C ILE A 315 5.44 -14.93 -22.62
N ILE A 316 6.63 -14.32 -22.56
CA ILE A 316 6.90 -13.16 -21.72
C ILE A 316 6.96 -11.96 -22.66
N ILE A 317 6.14 -10.96 -22.39
CA ILE A 317 6.00 -9.75 -23.20
C ILE A 317 6.52 -8.58 -22.38
N ARG A 318 7.45 -7.83 -22.94
CA ARG A 318 7.88 -6.54 -22.44
C ARG A 318 7.18 -5.43 -23.22
N LEU A 319 6.49 -4.56 -22.51
CA LEU A 319 5.85 -3.38 -23.07
C LEU A 319 6.85 -2.24 -23.21
N LYS A 320 6.57 -1.30 -24.10
CA LYS A 320 7.30 -0.04 -24.24
C LYS A 320 7.29 0.76 -22.94
N ASP A 321 8.21 1.70 -22.81
CA ASP A 321 8.30 2.58 -21.64
C ASP A 321 6.98 3.31 -21.36
N TRP A 322 6.71 3.58 -20.07
CA TRP A 322 5.47 4.27 -19.63
C TRP A 322 5.30 5.66 -20.25
N SER A 323 6.41 6.35 -20.59
CA SER A 323 6.39 7.64 -21.26
C SER A 323 5.84 7.57 -22.71
N GLU A 324 5.98 6.42 -23.36
CA GLU A 324 5.49 6.16 -24.72
C GLU A 324 4.05 5.61 -24.74
N ARG A 325 3.56 5.09 -23.62
CA ARG A 325 2.23 4.50 -23.46
C ARG A 325 1.31 5.40 -22.62
N LYS A 326 1.04 6.61 -23.12
CA LYS A 326 0.17 7.58 -22.41
C LYS A 326 -1.31 7.29 -22.70
N GLY A 327 -2.13 7.31 -21.65
CA GLY A 327 -3.57 7.10 -21.75
C GLY A 327 -4.01 5.72 -21.25
N LYS A 328 -5.25 5.64 -20.77
CA LYS A 328 -5.81 4.42 -20.18
C LYS A 328 -5.92 3.25 -21.17
N GLU A 329 -6.05 3.54 -22.45
CA GLU A 329 -6.16 2.56 -23.54
C GLU A 329 -4.83 1.84 -23.84
N HIS A 330 -3.70 2.43 -23.45
CA HIS A 330 -2.35 1.86 -23.60
C HIS A 330 -1.79 1.30 -22.28
N SER A 331 -2.60 1.26 -21.21
CA SER A 331 -2.22 0.63 -19.96
C SER A 331 -2.05 -0.88 -20.13
N SER A 332 -1.25 -1.49 -19.26
CA SER A 332 -1.07 -2.95 -19.25
C SER A 332 -2.40 -3.71 -19.11
N ASP A 333 -3.35 -3.20 -18.31
CA ASP A 333 -4.69 -3.81 -18.15
C ASP A 333 -5.48 -3.79 -19.47
N ALA A 334 -5.46 -2.66 -20.18
CA ALA A 334 -6.15 -2.54 -21.47
C ALA A 334 -5.52 -3.45 -22.54
N VAL A 335 -4.19 -3.58 -22.53
CA VAL A 335 -3.47 -4.49 -23.44
C VAL A 335 -3.80 -5.94 -23.10
N VAL A 336 -3.80 -6.34 -21.82
CA VAL A 336 -4.19 -7.69 -21.37
C VAL A 336 -5.61 -8.01 -21.80
N SER A 337 -6.56 -7.12 -21.57
CA SER A 337 -7.97 -7.32 -21.96
C SER A 337 -8.13 -7.49 -23.47
N ARG A 338 -7.43 -6.67 -24.27
CA ARG A 338 -7.42 -6.75 -25.74
C ARG A 338 -6.79 -8.05 -26.26
N LEU A 339 -5.64 -8.44 -25.70
CA LEU A 339 -4.98 -9.69 -26.07
C LEU A 339 -5.85 -10.90 -25.72
N ASN A 340 -6.47 -10.94 -24.53
CA ASN A 340 -7.35 -12.03 -24.13
C ASN A 340 -8.56 -12.15 -25.06
N ALA A 341 -9.15 -11.04 -25.49
CA ALA A 341 -10.24 -11.07 -26.48
C ALA A 341 -9.80 -11.64 -27.84
N GLN A 342 -8.58 -11.33 -28.30
CA GLN A 342 -8.01 -11.89 -29.53
C GLN A 342 -7.66 -13.37 -29.38
N PHE A 343 -7.14 -13.80 -28.23
CA PHE A 343 -6.79 -15.19 -27.96
C PHE A 343 -7.99 -16.14 -27.92
N GLN A 344 -9.17 -15.65 -27.57
CA GLN A 344 -10.43 -16.45 -27.63
C GLN A 344 -10.75 -16.97 -29.03
N SER A 345 -10.16 -16.39 -30.09
CA SER A 345 -10.30 -16.92 -31.45
C SER A 345 -9.62 -18.27 -31.68
N LEU A 346 -8.64 -18.62 -30.84
CA LEU A 346 -7.87 -19.85 -30.91
C LEU A 346 -8.55 -20.96 -30.11
N LYS A 347 -9.46 -21.70 -30.75
CA LYS A 347 -10.21 -22.79 -30.12
C LYS A 347 -9.39 -24.02 -29.77
N GLU A 348 -8.20 -24.16 -30.33
CA GLU A 348 -7.32 -25.32 -30.20
C GLU A 348 -6.48 -25.28 -28.91
N ALA A 349 -6.40 -24.10 -28.27
CA ALA A 349 -5.59 -23.87 -27.09
C ALA A 349 -6.33 -23.00 -26.08
N GLN A 350 -6.05 -23.25 -24.81
CA GLN A 350 -6.39 -22.33 -23.74
C GLN A 350 -5.26 -21.35 -23.55
N VAL A 351 -5.48 -20.11 -23.98
CA VAL A 351 -4.49 -19.05 -23.90
C VAL A 351 -5.05 -17.89 -23.12
N PHE A 352 -4.32 -17.43 -22.13
CA PHE A 352 -4.67 -16.23 -21.41
C PHE A 352 -3.42 -15.45 -21.02
N SER A 353 -3.55 -14.13 -21.09
CA SER A 353 -2.54 -13.19 -20.65
C SER A 353 -2.91 -12.59 -19.31
N PHE A 354 -1.89 -12.29 -18.52
CA PHE A 354 -2.04 -11.67 -17.20
C PHE A 354 -0.77 -10.89 -16.83
N GLN A 355 -0.90 -9.96 -15.90
CA GLN A 355 0.24 -9.26 -15.33
C GLN A 355 0.83 -10.08 -14.18
N PRO A 356 2.17 -10.02 -13.97
CA PRO A 356 2.80 -10.68 -12.84
C PRO A 356 2.28 -10.11 -11.51
N ALA A 357 2.33 -10.92 -10.44
CA ALA A 357 1.95 -10.47 -9.11
C ALA A 357 2.82 -9.29 -8.64
N MET A 358 2.20 -8.37 -7.90
CA MET A 358 2.90 -7.16 -7.39
C MET A 358 4.04 -7.50 -6.43
N ILE A 359 3.88 -8.56 -5.65
CA ILE A 359 4.90 -9.05 -4.73
C ILE A 359 5.38 -10.40 -5.23
N PRO A 360 6.65 -10.52 -5.66
CA PRO A 360 7.21 -11.80 -6.09
C PRO A 360 7.10 -12.87 -4.99
N GLY A 361 6.68 -14.07 -5.36
CA GLY A 361 6.49 -15.19 -4.44
C GLY A 361 5.08 -15.33 -3.84
N TYR A 362 4.19 -14.38 -4.09
CA TYR A 362 2.79 -14.41 -3.62
C TYR A 362 1.79 -14.73 -4.75
N GLY A 363 2.09 -15.68 -5.57
CA GLY A 363 1.27 -16.09 -6.72
C GLY A 363 1.88 -15.65 -8.06
N MET A 364 1.23 -16.02 -9.16
CA MET A 364 1.72 -15.72 -10.52
C MET A 364 1.13 -14.45 -11.13
N GLY A 365 -0.04 -14.05 -10.67
CA GLY A 365 -0.76 -12.90 -11.18
C GLY A 365 -1.73 -12.34 -10.14
N ASN A 366 -2.70 -11.56 -10.59
CA ASN A 366 -3.71 -10.94 -9.71
C ASN A 366 -4.92 -11.80 -9.42
N SER A 367 -4.92 -13.05 -9.84
CA SER A 367 -5.97 -14.00 -9.49
C SER A 367 -5.91 -14.37 -8.02
N LEU A 368 -7.08 -14.59 -7.42
CA LEU A 368 -7.15 -15.23 -6.11
C LEU A 368 -6.85 -16.72 -6.29
N GLU A 369 -5.75 -17.16 -5.67
CA GLU A 369 -5.37 -18.54 -5.64
C GLU A 369 -6.16 -19.28 -4.56
N LEU A 370 -6.77 -20.40 -4.93
CA LEU A 370 -7.50 -21.29 -4.05
C LEU A 370 -6.89 -22.68 -4.10
N ASN A 371 -6.58 -23.22 -2.95
CA ASN A 371 -6.14 -24.59 -2.77
C ASN A 371 -7.34 -25.41 -2.26
N LEU A 372 -8.09 -26.01 -3.20
CA LEU A 372 -9.18 -26.93 -2.87
C LEU A 372 -8.59 -28.22 -2.29
N GLN A 373 -9.09 -28.67 -1.15
CA GLN A 373 -8.51 -29.76 -0.36
C GLN A 373 -9.49 -30.91 -0.22
N ASP A 374 -8.99 -32.14 -0.43
CA ASP A 374 -9.68 -33.36 -0.07
C ASP A 374 -9.25 -33.81 1.33
N MET A 375 -10.15 -33.68 2.30
CA MET A 375 -9.95 -34.10 3.70
C MET A 375 -10.46 -35.55 3.92
N THR A 376 -11.12 -36.15 2.91
CA THR A 376 -11.67 -37.50 3.03
C THR A 376 -10.66 -38.60 2.68
N GLY A 377 -9.64 -38.24 1.87
CA GLY A 377 -8.71 -39.24 1.29
C GLY A 377 -9.39 -40.17 0.29
N GLY A 378 -10.49 -39.69 -0.33
CA GLY A 378 -11.29 -40.48 -1.26
C GLY A 378 -10.72 -40.55 -2.67
N ASP A 379 -11.57 -40.93 -3.64
CA ASP A 379 -11.19 -41.05 -5.04
C ASP A 379 -10.95 -39.65 -5.68
N LEU A 380 -9.85 -39.54 -6.41
CA LEU A 380 -9.45 -38.33 -7.08
C LEU A 380 -10.46 -37.85 -8.13
N ALA A 381 -11.13 -38.77 -8.83
CA ALA A 381 -12.11 -38.39 -9.83
C ALA A 381 -13.33 -37.71 -9.19
N THR A 382 -13.83 -38.24 -8.07
CA THR A 382 -14.93 -37.63 -7.31
C THR A 382 -14.54 -36.25 -6.77
N PHE A 383 -13.31 -36.08 -6.29
CA PHE A 383 -12.80 -34.78 -5.84
C PHE A 383 -12.70 -33.76 -6.99
N TYR A 384 -12.20 -34.21 -8.15
CA TYR A 384 -12.11 -33.38 -9.35
C TYR A 384 -13.48 -32.89 -9.82
N GLU A 385 -14.48 -33.83 -9.86
CA GLU A 385 -15.87 -33.43 -10.21
C GLU A 385 -16.45 -32.40 -9.26
N ALA A 386 -16.25 -32.56 -7.95
CA ALA A 386 -16.67 -31.58 -6.96
C ALA A 386 -15.97 -30.22 -7.16
N ALA A 387 -14.67 -30.23 -7.47
CA ALA A 387 -13.91 -29.02 -7.77
C ALA A 387 -14.45 -28.30 -9.02
N ILE A 388 -14.72 -29.04 -10.11
CA ILE A 388 -15.26 -28.46 -11.35
C ILE A 388 -16.68 -27.91 -11.14
N GLN A 389 -17.52 -28.57 -10.35
CA GLN A 389 -18.86 -28.07 -10.01
C GLN A 389 -18.77 -26.78 -9.20
N PHE A 390 -17.86 -26.71 -8.23
CA PHE A 390 -17.63 -25.50 -7.45
C PHE A 390 -17.14 -24.34 -8.33
N LEU A 391 -16.16 -24.56 -9.21
CA LEU A 391 -15.67 -23.55 -10.15
C LEU A 391 -16.76 -23.13 -11.14
N GLY A 392 -17.61 -24.09 -11.58
CA GLY A 392 -18.78 -23.78 -12.41
C GLY A 392 -19.79 -22.89 -11.72
N ALA A 393 -20.02 -23.10 -10.42
CA ALA A 393 -20.90 -22.23 -9.62
C ALA A 393 -20.30 -20.83 -9.42
N LEU A 394 -18.98 -20.72 -9.24
CA LEU A 394 -18.27 -19.43 -9.19
C LEU A 394 -18.40 -18.67 -10.52
N ASN A 395 -18.25 -19.34 -11.65
CA ASN A 395 -18.36 -18.72 -12.98
C ASN A 395 -19.78 -18.20 -13.31
N GLN A 396 -20.79 -18.57 -12.54
CA GLN A 396 -22.16 -18.03 -12.69
C GLN A 396 -22.36 -16.72 -11.93
N ARG A 397 -21.42 -16.31 -11.11
CA ARG A 397 -21.50 -15.08 -10.31
C ARG A 397 -21.00 -13.87 -11.11
N PRO A 398 -21.71 -12.73 -11.08
CA PRO A 398 -21.29 -11.53 -11.82
C PRO A 398 -20.01 -10.90 -11.31
N GLU A 399 -19.60 -11.21 -10.08
CA GLU A 399 -18.37 -10.71 -9.45
C GLU A 399 -17.12 -11.42 -9.97
N VAL A 400 -17.27 -12.60 -10.61
CA VAL A 400 -16.21 -13.46 -11.10
C VAL A 400 -16.11 -13.38 -12.62
N ALA A 401 -14.96 -12.93 -13.13
CA ALA A 401 -14.71 -12.97 -14.57
C ALA A 401 -14.44 -14.39 -15.07
N MET A 402 -13.61 -15.12 -14.34
CA MET A 402 -13.26 -16.49 -14.66
C MET A 402 -12.71 -17.23 -13.43
N ALA A 403 -13.27 -18.38 -13.12
CA ALA A 403 -12.73 -19.34 -12.16
C ALA A 403 -12.29 -20.59 -12.93
N TYR A 404 -11.02 -20.99 -12.79
CA TYR A 404 -10.44 -22.08 -13.56
C TYR A 404 -9.36 -22.83 -12.78
N THR A 405 -9.08 -24.05 -13.23
CA THR A 405 -7.92 -24.83 -12.81
C THR A 405 -7.18 -25.37 -14.02
N SER A 406 -5.87 -25.44 -13.94
CA SER A 406 -5.04 -26.15 -14.94
C SER A 406 -4.89 -27.64 -14.60
N TYR A 407 -5.38 -28.06 -13.44
CA TYR A 407 -5.33 -29.46 -13.03
C TYR A 407 -6.29 -30.30 -13.90
N ALA A 408 -5.77 -31.38 -14.45
CA ALA A 408 -6.53 -32.27 -15.30
C ALA A 408 -6.28 -33.73 -14.90
N ILE A 409 -7.31 -34.57 -14.99
CA ILE A 409 -7.24 -36.03 -14.72
C ILE A 409 -7.33 -36.85 -16.00
N ASN A 410 -7.39 -36.19 -17.15
CA ASN A 410 -7.57 -36.83 -18.47
C ASN A 410 -6.27 -36.86 -19.28
N PHE A 411 -5.11 -36.78 -18.61
CA PHE A 411 -3.83 -36.95 -19.30
C PHE A 411 -3.65 -38.39 -19.73
N PRO A 412 -3.40 -38.67 -21.04
CA PRO A 412 -3.23 -40.02 -21.52
C PRO A 412 -1.93 -40.63 -21.03
N GLN A 413 -2.04 -41.78 -20.37
CA GLN A 413 -0.93 -42.51 -19.78
C GLN A 413 -0.98 -43.98 -20.22
N ILE A 414 0.16 -44.60 -20.20
CA ILE A 414 0.28 -46.06 -20.42
C ILE A 414 0.72 -46.69 -19.09
N SER A 415 -0.16 -47.48 -18.48
CA SER A 415 0.17 -48.26 -17.30
C SER A 415 0.94 -49.53 -17.71
N VAL A 416 2.09 -49.72 -17.09
CA VAL A 416 2.96 -50.87 -17.31
C VAL A 416 2.70 -51.89 -16.20
N GLU A 417 1.93 -52.93 -16.50
CA GLU A 417 1.62 -54.00 -15.54
C GLU A 417 2.59 -55.18 -15.76
N VAL A 418 3.37 -55.51 -14.72
CA VAL A 418 4.32 -56.63 -14.76
C VAL A 418 3.67 -57.87 -14.22
N ASP A 419 3.71 -58.99 -15.00
CA ASP A 419 3.28 -60.31 -14.54
C ASP A 419 4.34 -60.93 -13.62
N ALA A 420 4.17 -60.71 -12.32
CA ALA A 420 5.08 -61.18 -11.29
C ALA A 420 5.22 -62.74 -11.29
N ALA A 421 4.18 -63.47 -11.72
CA ALA A 421 4.20 -64.87 -11.77
C ALA A 421 5.07 -65.40 -12.93
N LYS A 422 5.01 -64.77 -14.10
CA LYS A 422 5.91 -65.04 -15.22
C LYS A 422 7.35 -64.71 -14.89
N CYS A 423 7.58 -63.55 -14.28
CA CYS A 423 8.90 -63.09 -13.84
C CYS A 423 9.53 -64.14 -12.89
N LYS A 424 8.79 -64.60 -11.88
CA LYS A 424 9.26 -65.59 -10.90
C LYS A 424 9.61 -66.92 -11.55
N ARG A 425 8.79 -67.32 -12.51
CA ARG A 425 9.08 -68.58 -13.26
C ARG A 425 10.34 -68.49 -14.12
N ALA A 426 10.61 -67.32 -14.67
CA ALA A 426 11.81 -67.04 -15.46
C ALA A 426 13.04 -66.69 -14.60
N GLY A 427 12.90 -66.59 -13.27
CA GLY A 427 14.00 -66.17 -12.39
C GLY A 427 14.38 -64.71 -12.44
N ILE A 428 13.49 -63.83 -12.98
CA ILE A 428 13.72 -62.40 -13.14
C ILE A 428 12.94 -61.68 -12.04
N SER A 429 13.55 -60.64 -11.46
CA SER A 429 12.86 -59.74 -10.54
C SER A 429 11.89 -58.81 -11.31
N PRO A 430 10.63 -58.63 -10.85
CA PRO A 430 9.72 -57.62 -11.42
C PRO A 430 10.33 -56.22 -11.45
N SER A 431 11.12 -55.85 -10.43
CA SER A 431 11.84 -54.58 -10.40
C SER A 431 12.84 -54.45 -11.55
N ALA A 432 13.58 -55.50 -11.89
CA ALA A 432 14.53 -55.46 -13.01
C ALA A 432 13.84 -55.21 -14.36
N VAL A 433 12.60 -55.71 -14.52
CA VAL A 433 11.78 -55.44 -15.71
C VAL A 433 11.36 -53.98 -15.75
N LEU A 434 10.88 -53.40 -14.61
CA LEU A 434 10.49 -52.02 -14.51
C LEU A 434 11.69 -51.06 -14.69
N ASP A 435 12.84 -51.40 -14.09
CA ASP A 435 14.08 -50.64 -14.22
C ASP A 435 14.58 -50.63 -15.68
N ALA A 436 14.43 -51.74 -16.40
CA ALA A 436 14.75 -51.80 -17.83
C ALA A 436 13.82 -50.87 -18.63
N VAL A 437 12.50 -50.96 -18.46
CA VAL A 437 11.53 -50.09 -19.13
C VAL A 437 11.79 -48.60 -18.78
N GLY A 438 12.00 -48.30 -17.49
CA GLY A 438 12.32 -46.97 -17.01
C GLY A 438 13.59 -46.39 -17.66
N SER A 439 14.64 -47.23 -17.79
CA SER A 439 15.90 -46.82 -18.42
C SER A 439 15.79 -46.59 -19.93
N TYR A 440 15.04 -47.48 -20.63
CA TYR A 440 14.81 -47.33 -22.07
C TYR A 440 13.93 -46.12 -22.39
N CYS A 441 12.81 -45.94 -21.70
CA CYS A 441 11.82 -44.89 -21.98
C CYS A 441 12.12 -43.58 -21.27
N GLY A 442 12.42 -43.62 -19.98
CA GLY A 442 12.64 -42.42 -19.14
C GLY A 442 14.08 -41.93 -19.12
N GLY A 443 15.02 -42.83 -19.41
CA GLY A 443 16.45 -42.57 -19.31
C GLY A 443 17.04 -42.86 -17.93
N ALA A 444 18.27 -43.39 -17.93
CA ALA A 444 19.06 -43.66 -16.75
C ALA A 444 20.14 -42.60 -16.56
N TYR A 445 20.20 -42.05 -15.36
CA TYR A 445 21.33 -41.20 -14.94
C TYR A 445 22.57 -42.08 -14.69
N ILE A 446 23.65 -41.82 -15.46
CA ILE A 446 24.86 -42.63 -15.41
C ILE A 446 25.98 -41.95 -14.63
N SER A 447 26.24 -40.67 -14.91
CA SER A 447 27.39 -39.95 -14.37
C SER A 447 27.24 -38.44 -14.53
N ASN A 448 28.23 -37.73 -14.02
CA ASN A 448 28.42 -36.29 -14.27
C ASN A 448 29.77 -36.02 -14.95
N TYR A 449 29.85 -34.97 -15.72
CA TYR A 449 31.12 -34.40 -16.12
C TYR A 449 31.12 -32.88 -15.91
N ASN A 450 32.31 -32.33 -15.64
CA ASN A 450 32.50 -30.93 -15.41
C ASN A 450 33.11 -30.27 -16.66
N GLN A 451 32.45 -29.25 -17.18
CA GLN A 451 32.94 -28.47 -18.30
C GLN A 451 32.48 -27.02 -18.15
N TYR A 452 33.32 -26.05 -18.52
CA TYR A 452 33.04 -24.61 -18.45
C TYR A 452 32.58 -24.13 -17.05
N GLY A 453 33.09 -24.77 -15.97
CA GLY A 453 32.71 -24.43 -14.61
C GLY A 453 31.30 -24.89 -14.17
N LYS A 454 30.66 -25.74 -14.97
CA LYS A 454 29.32 -26.30 -14.72
C LYS A 454 29.40 -27.83 -14.67
N VAL A 455 28.48 -28.42 -13.88
CA VAL A 455 28.28 -29.87 -13.80
C VAL A 455 27.18 -30.27 -14.78
N TYR A 456 27.49 -31.16 -15.73
CA TYR A 456 26.54 -31.69 -16.69
C TYR A 456 26.22 -33.16 -16.35
N ARG A 457 24.95 -33.51 -16.38
CA ARG A 457 24.50 -34.88 -16.19
C ARG A 457 24.62 -35.71 -17.47
N VAL A 458 25.15 -36.89 -17.36
CA VAL A 458 25.19 -37.88 -18.44
C VAL A 458 23.98 -38.77 -18.29
N MET A 459 23.05 -38.68 -19.23
CA MET A 459 21.83 -39.50 -19.28
C MET A 459 21.94 -40.52 -20.42
N MET A 460 21.53 -41.73 -20.18
CA MET A 460 21.44 -42.80 -21.20
C MET A 460 19.97 -43.14 -21.44
N GLN A 461 19.53 -43.11 -22.65
CA GLN A 461 18.15 -43.41 -23.04
C GLN A 461 18.12 -44.11 -24.40
N ALA A 462 17.12 -44.91 -24.67
CA ALA A 462 16.94 -45.48 -26.00
C ALA A 462 16.68 -44.36 -27.04
N SER A 463 17.19 -44.55 -28.25
CA SER A 463 16.86 -43.65 -29.35
C SER A 463 15.33 -43.65 -29.61
N PRO A 464 14.74 -42.53 -30.10
CA PRO A 464 13.29 -42.42 -30.27
C PRO A 464 12.66 -43.57 -31.04
N GLU A 465 13.31 -44.09 -32.04
CA GLU A 465 12.85 -45.20 -32.87
C GLU A 465 12.54 -46.49 -32.09
N TYR A 466 13.22 -46.70 -30.94
CA TYR A 466 13.06 -47.85 -30.07
C TYR A 466 12.13 -47.64 -28.88
N ARG A 467 11.39 -46.50 -28.83
CA ARG A 467 10.47 -46.17 -27.73
C ARG A 467 9.21 -45.43 -28.19
N LEU A 468 8.90 -45.45 -29.50
CA LEU A 468 7.80 -44.66 -30.07
C LEU A 468 6.41 -45.25 -29.79
N ASP A 469 6.29 -46.57 -29.75
CA ASP A 469 5.01 -47.28 -29.67
C ASP A 469 5.06 -48.50 -28.75
N GLU A 470 3.92 -49.13 -28.58
CA GLU A 470 3.80 -50.38 -27.78
C GLU A 470 4.67 -51.50 -28.32
N GLN A 471 4.96 -51.54 -29.62
CA GLN A 471 5.80 -52.57 -30.26
C GLN A 471 7.27 -52.43 -29.88
N ALA A 472 7.67 -51.25 -29.42
CA ALA A 472 9.03 -50.99 -28.94
C ALA A 472 9.42 -51.90 -27.76
N LEU A 473 8.46 -52.39 -26.96
CA LEU A 473 8.72 -53.32 -25.89
C LEU A 473 9.37 -54.62 -26.35
N ASN A 474 9.15 -55.02 -27.61
CA ASN A 474 9.78 -56.22 -28.20
C ASN A 474 11.29 -56.03 -28.42
N ASN A 475 11.73 -54.76 -28.51
CA ASN A 475 13.13 -54.39 -28.71
C ASN A 475 13.83 -54.01 -27.39
N MET A 476 13.10 -54.04 -26.27
CA MET A 476 13.67 -53.83 -24.94
C MET A 476 13.97 -55.17 -24.31
N PHE A 477 15.13 -55.31 -23.70
CA PHE A 477 15.57 -56.55 -23.11
C PHE A 477 15.92 -56.38 -21.64
N VAL A 478 15.56 -57.38 -20.84
CA VAL A 478 15.94 -57.52 -19.44
C VAL A 478 16.92 -58.69 -19.29
N ARG A 479 17.92 -58.52 -18.45
CA ARG A 479 18.93 -59.58 -18.20
C ARG A 479 18.37 -60.66 -17.28
N ASN A 480 18.56 -61.91 -17.71
CA ASN A 480 18.28 -63.12 -16.92
C ASN A 480 19.55 -63.97 -16.79
N GLY A 481 20.35 -63.70 -15.77
CA GLY A 481 21.67 -64.29 -15.61
C GLY A 481 22.60 -63.94 -16.77
N THR A 482 22.90 -64.94 -17.63
CA THR A 482 23.74 -64.78 -18.84
C THR A 482 22.93 -64.47 -20.10
N GLU A 483 21.62 -64.70 -20.05
CA GLU A 483 20.70 -64.54 -21.21
C GLU A 483 19.94 -63.24 -21.13
N MET A 484 19.40 -62.82 -22.28
CA MET A 484 18.53 -61.64 -22.40
C MET A 484 17.14 -62.10 -22.82
N ALA A 485 16.11 -61.54 -22.15
CA ALA A 485 14.72 -61.84 -22.48
C ALA A 485 13.98 -60.56 -22.86
N PRO A 486 13.12 -60.59 -23.91
CA PRO A 486 12.32 -59.39 -24.28
C PRO A 486 11.36 -58.99 -23.15
N VAL A 487 11.27 -57.70 -22.85
CA VAL A 487 10.40 -57.16 -21.82
C VAL A 487 8.93 -57.44 -22.11
N SER A 488 8.54 -57.49 -23.39
CA SER A 488 7.18 -57.76 -23.85
C SER A 488 6.59 -59.10 -23.34
N GLN A 489 7.44 -60.06 -22.94
CA GLN A 489 6.96 -61.33 -22.37
C GLN A 489 6.43 -61.19 -20.94
N PHE A 490 6.87 -60.16 -20.21
CA PHE A 490 6.61 -59.97 -18.79
C PHE A 490 5.67 -58.80 -18.49
N VAL A 491 5.35 -57.96 -19.51
CA VAL A 491 4.63 -56.71 -19.34
C VAL A 491 3.36 -56.70 -20.18
N THR A 492 2.29 -56.20 -19.62
CA THR A 492 1.06 -55.81 -20.33
C THR A 492 0.87 -54.32 -20.23
N LEU A 493 0.62 -53.67 -21.37
CA LEU A 493 0.33 -52.26 -21.43
C LEU A 493 -1.18 -52.02 -21.39
N LYS A 494 -1.60 -51.05 -20.61
CA LYS A 494 -3.00 -50.57 -20.59
C LYS A 494 -3.02 -49.05 -20.76
N GLN A 495 -3.82 -48.58 -21.68
CA GLN A 495 -4.09 -47.14 -21.78
C GLN A 495 -5.01 -46.73 -20.64
N VAL A 496 -4.59 -45.74 -19.87
CA VAL A 496 -5.33 -45.17 -18.76
C VAL A 496 -5.32 -43.66 -18.87
N LEU A 497 -6.30 -43.04 -18.25
CA LEU A 497 -6.32 -41.58 -18.06
C LEU A 497 -6.00 -41.29 -16.59
N GLY A 498 -5.18 -40.31 -16.32
CA GLY A 498 -4.80 -39.95 -14.96
C GLY A 498 -4.30 -38.50 -14.86
N PRO A 499 -3.99 -38.03 -13.67
CA PRO A 499 -3.39 -36.71 -13.49
C PRO A 499 -1.92 -36.73 -13.93
N GLU A 500 -1.46 -35.62 -14.50
CA GLU A 500 -0.04 -35.45 -14.83
C GLU A 500 0.81 -35.20 -13.57
N THR A 501 0.24 -34.49 -12.59
CA THR A 501 0.87 -34.18 -11.31
C THR A 501 -0.04 -34.50 -10.14
N ALA A 502 0.53 -34.77 -8.97
CA ALA A 502 -0.19 -34.94 -7.72
C ALA A 502 0.27 -33.83 -6.75
N ASN A 503 -0.62 -32.90 -6.46
CA ASN A 503 -0.34 -31.77 -5.60
C ASN A 503 -0.90 -32.02 -4.20
N ARG A 504 -0.16 -31.54 -3.19
CA ARG A 504 -0.62 -31.55 -1.79
C ARG A 504 -0.35 -30.20 -1.15
N PHE A 505 -1.32 -29.77 -0.38
CA PHE A 505 -1.22 -28.56 0.46
C PHE A 505 -1.64 -28.93 1.89
N ASN A 506 -0.81 -28.62 2.88
CA ASN A 506 -1.01 -29.05 4.27
C ASN A 506 -1.29 -30.57 4.41
N LEU A 507 -0.59 -31.39 3.63
CA LEU A 507 -0.71 -32.84 3.54
C LEU A 507 -1.99 -33.37 2.87
N TYR A 508 -2.99 -32.56 2.59
CA TYR A 508 -4.20 -32.94 1.86
C TYR A 508 -3.95 -32.96 0.36
N SER A 509 -4.58 -33.88 -0.34
CA SER A 509 -4.63 -33.85 -1.81
C SER A 509 -5.31 -32.58 -2.26
N THR A 510 -4.70 -31.86 -3.20
CA THR A 510 -5.11 -30.49 -3.51
C THR A 510 -5.24 -30.25 -5.01
N ILE A 511 -6.29 -29.55 -5.40
CA ILE A 511 -6.47 -28.96 -6.73
C ILE A 511 -6.35 -27.44 -6.58
N THR A 512 -5.30 -26.87 -7.17
CA THR A 512 -5.14 -25.42 -7.20
C THR A 512 -6.02 -24.80 -8.27
N ALA A 513 -6.82 -23.84 -7.89
CA ALA A 513 -7.69 -23.07 -8.77
C ALA A 513 -7.37 -21.58 -8.66
N ASN A 514 -7.66 -20.85 -9.72
CA ASN A 514 -7.50 -19.41 -9.80
C ASN A 514 -8.83 -18.74 -10.11
N VAL A 515 -9.15 -17.67 -9.38
CA VAL A 515 -10.38 -16.91 -9.56
C VAL A 515 -10.02 -15.47 -9.89
N ASN A 516 -10.40 -15.00 -11.05
CA ASN A 516 -10.19 -13.63 -11.48
C ASN A 516 -11.42 -12.78 -11.15
N PRO A 517 -11.27 -11.64 -10.48
CA PRO A 517 -12.33 -10.66 -10.32
C PRO A 517 -12.83 -10.15 -11.68
N ALA A 518 -14.13 -9.91 -11.80
CA ALA A 518 -14.70 -9.24 -12.96
C ALA A 518 -14.39 -7.74 -12.93
N ASP A 519 -14.39 -7.10 -14.10
CA ASP A 519 -14.15 -5.66 -14.20
C ASP A 519 -15.10 -4.89 -13.27
N GLY A 520 -14.50 -4.06 -12.44
CA GLY A 520 -15.26 -3.25 -11.48
C GLY A 520 -15.48 -3.90 -10.12
N TYR A 521 -15.08 -5.14 -9.88
CA TYR A 521 -15.11 -5.81 -8.59
C TYR A 521 -13.69 -5.94 -8.00
N SER A 522 -13.60 -5.97 -6.67
CA SER A 522 -12.35 -6.12 -5.94
C SER A 522 -12.11 -7.57 -5.49
N SER A 523 -10.85 -7.88 -5.15
CA SER A 523 -10.47 -9.18 -4.58
C SER A 523 -11.28 -9.52 -3.32
N GLY A 524 -11.50 -8.55 -2.42
CA GLY A 524 -12.26 -8.76 -1.20
C GLY A 524 -13.77 -9.01 -1.42
N GLU A 525 -14.37 -8.49 -2.51
CA GLU A 525 -15.74 -8.83 -2.89
C GLU A 525 -15.82 -10.27 -3.41
N VAL A 526 -14.84 -10.67 -4.23
CA VAL A 526 -14.76 -12.04 -4.74
C VAL A 526 -14.49 -13.06 -3.62
N GLN A 527 -13.68 -12.72 -2.61
CA GLN A 527 -13.47 -13.58 -1.44
C GLN A 527 -14.79 -13.88 -0.72
N LYS A 528 -15.66 -12.89 -0.51
CA LYS A 528 -17.00 -13.12 0.07
C LYS A 528 -17.87 -14.03 -0.78
N VAL A 529 -17.82 -13.86 -2.09
CA VAL A 529 -18.54 -14.74 -3.04
C VAL A 529 -18.03 -16.16 -2.97
N ILE A 530 -16.70 -16.34 -2.86
CA ILE A 530 -16.07 -17.66 -2.69
C ILE A 530 -16.58 -18.32 -1.40
N GLU A 531 -16.65 -17.59 -0.28
CA GLU A 531 -17.17 -18.11 0.99
C GLU A 531 -18.65 -18.53 0.87
N GLU A 532 -19.48 -17.69 0.23
CA GLU A 532 -20.91 -17.99 0.00
C GLU A 532 -21.11 -19.22 -0.87
N VAL A 533 -20.41 -19.30 -1.99
CA VAL A 533 -20.52 -20.42 -2.94
C VAL A 533 -19.95 -21.71 -2.34
N ALA A 534 -18.84 -21.62 -1.59
CA ALA A 534 -18.25 -22.77 -0.91
C ALA A 534 -19.20 -23.38 0.11
N ALA A 535 -19.88 -22.55 0.90
CA ALA A 535 -20.88 -23.01 1.87
C ALA A 535 -22.08 -23.71 1.23
N GLN A 536 -22.39 -23.42 -0.05
CA GLN A 536 -23.53 -23.98 -0.77
C GLN A 536 -23.20 -25.17 -1.66
N SER A 537 -22.00 -25.21 -2.26
CA SER A 537 -21.66 -26.13 -3.34
C SER A 537 -20.55 -27.12 -3.02
N LEU A 538 -19.71 -26.88 -1.99
CA LEU A 538 -18.69 -27.85 -1.59
C LEU A 538 -19.31 -28.93 -0.69
N PRO A 539 -19.21 -30.23 -1.07
CA PRO A 539 -19.68 -31.33 -0.24
C PRO A 539 -18.90 -31.44 1.08
N ALA A 540 -19.53 -32.03 2.09
CA ALA A 540 -18.87 -32.30 3.37
C ALA A 540 -17.59 -33.16 3.18
N GLY A 541 -16.50 -32.74 3.78
CA GLY A 541 -15.18 -33.39 3.66
C GLY A 541 -14.27 -32.77 2.60
N TYR A 542 -14.76 -31.82 1.81
CA TYR A 542 -13.94 -30.96 0.96
C TYR A 542 -13.87 -29.56 1.54
N GLY A 543 -12.70 -28.94 1.44
CA GLY A 543 -12.45 -27.60 1.92
C GLY A 543 -11.62 -26.79 0.94
N TYR A 544 -11.33 -25.55 1.31
CA TYR A 544 -10.40 -24.71 0.56
C TYR A 544 -9.57 -23.85 1.51
N GLU A 545 -8.38 -23.51 1.08
CA GLU A 545 -7.54 -22.47 1.68
C GLU A 545 -7.08 -21.49 0.61
N TYR A 546 -7.00 -20.23 0.99
CA TYR A 546 -6.41 -19.24 0.12
C TYR A 546 -4.89 -19.46 -0.01
N GLY A 547 -4.37 -19.29 -1.21
CA GLY A 547 -2.94 -19.27 -1.51
C GLY A 547 -2.45 -17.85 -1.79
N GLY A 548 -1.15 -17.69 -1.93
CA GLY A 548 -0.52 -16.47 -2.40
C GLY A 548 -0.97 -15.19 -1.70
N MET A 549 -1.24 -14.14 -2.50
CA MET A 549 -1.68 -12.83 -2.02
C MET A 549 -3.07 -12.89 -1.37
N ALA A 550 -3.97 -13.74 -1.84
CA ALA A 550 -5.31 -13.87 -1.29
C ALA A 550 -5.29 -14.32 0.19
N ARG A 551 -4.31 -15.17 0.56
CA ARG A 551 -4.10 -15.58 1.95
C ARG A 551 -3.66 -14.42 2.84
N GLU A 552 -2.73 -13.60 2.36
CA GLU A 552 -2.27 -12.41 3.09
C GLU A 552 -3.41 -11.39 3.27
N GLU A 553 -4.21 -11.21 2.23
CA GLU A 553 -5.38 -10.33 2.27
C GLU A 553 -6.42 -10.82 3.27
N ALA A 554 -6.79 -12.10 3.23
CA ALA A 554 -7.72 -12.70 4.18
C ALA A 554 -7.21 -12.63 5.64
N SER A 555 -5.89 -12.80 5.85
CA SER A 555 -5.28 -12.72 7.18
C SER A 555 -5.12 -11.29 7.70
N SER A 556 -4.97 -10.31 6.80
CA SER A 556 -4.77 -8.89 7.15
C SER A 556 -6.07 -8.16 7.44
N GLY A 557 -7.21 -8.74 7.09
CA GLY A 557 -8.54 -8.18 7.32
C GLY A 557 -9.08 -8.46 8.72
N GLY A 558 -10.00 -7.61 9.20
CA GLY A 558 -10.86 -7.91 10.34
C GLY A 558 -10.37 -7.45 11.70
N ALA A 559 -10.51 -8.30 12.73
CA ALA A 559 -10.38 -7.94 14.14
C ALA A 559 -9.02 -7.34 14.54
N GLN A 560 -7.92 -7.80 13.93
CA GLN A 560 -6.57 -7.32 14.25
C GLN A 560 -6.38 -5.85 13.84
N THR A 561 -6.85 -5.46 12.65
CA THR A 561 -6.76 -4.09 12.15
C THR A 561 -7.59 -3.13 13.01
N VAL A 562 -8.82 -3.52 13.37
CA VAL A 562 -9.70 -2.74 14.26
C VAL A 562 -9.05 -2.58 15.65
N PHE A 563 -8.47 -3.64 16.18
CA PHE A 563 -7.78 -3.61 17.49
C PHE A 563 -6.60 -2.62 17.49
N ILE A 564 -5.80 -2.60 16.42
CA ILE A 564 -4.67 -1.69 16.29
C ILE A 564 -5.13 -0.23 16.21
N TYR A 565 -6.17 0.06 15.42
CA TYR A 565 -6.74 1.41 15.38
C TYR A 565 -7.28 1.84 16.74
N ALA A 566 -7.91 0.94 17.50
CA ALA A 566 -8.35 1.22 18.84
C ALA A 566 -7.18 1.55 19.78
N ILE A 567 -6.06 0.82 19.68
CA ILE A 567 -4.84 1.13 20.44
C ILE A 567 -4.25 2.49 20.04
N CYS A 568 -4.22 2.83 18.74
CA CYS A 568 -3.76 4.14 18.27
C CYS A 568 -4.58 5.28 18.92
N VAL A 569 -5.90 5.18 18.87
CA VAL A 569 -6.81 6.18 19.47
C VAL A 569 -6.62 6.24 21.00
N PHE A 570 -6.45 5.08 21.63
CA PHE A 570 -6.21 5.01 23.08
C PHE A 570 -4.88 5.65 23.49
N LEU A 571 -3.79 5.44 22.76
CA LEU A 571 -2.51 6.10 23.02
C LEU A 571 -2.59 7.62 22.82
N ILE A 572 -3.28 8.07 21.76
CA ILE A 572 -3.56 9.51 21.59
C ILE A 572 -4.30 10.05 22.79
N TYR A 573 -5.35 9.35 23.27
CA TYR A 573 -6.09 9.75 24.45
C TYR A 573 -5.19 9.88 25.67
N LEU A 574 -4.32 8.89 25.93
CA LEU A 574 -3.40 8.92 27.08
C LEU A 574 -2.45 10.10 27.03
N ILE A 575 -1.83 10.36 25.88
CA ILE A 575 -0.90 11.48 25.72
C ILE A 575 -1.63 12.82 25.90
N LEU A 576 -2.83 12.96 25.33
CA LEU A 576 -3.63 14.17 25.49
C LEU A 576 -4.13 14.35 26.93
N ALA A 577 -4.48 13.26 27.63
CA ALA A 577 -4.88 13.32 29.04
C ALA A 577 -3.73 13.78 29.93
N CYS A 578 -2.51 13.33 29.65
CA CYS A 578 -1.30 13.82 30.33
C CYS A 578 -1.01 15.28 30.01
N LEU A 579 -1.18 15.69 28.74
CA LEU A 579 -0.91 17.06 28.28
C LEU A 579 -1.87 18.07 28.91
N TYR A 580 -3.16 17.76 28.87
CA TYR A 580 -4.19 18.70 29.35
C TYR A 580 -4.47 18.57 30.85
N GLU A 581 -3.84 17.61 31.53
CA GLU A 581 -4.15 17.28 32.93
C GLU A 581 -5.65 17.06 33.18
N SER A 582 -6.32 16.51 32.16
CA SER A 582 -7.77 16.35 32.12
C SER A 582 -8.16 15.05 31.43
N PHE A 583 -9.14 14.34 31.99
CA PHE A 583 -9.71 13.14 31.37
C PHE A 583 -10.81 13.43 30.34
N LEU A 584 -11.40 14.64 30.35
CA LEU A 584 -12.55 14.96 29.49
C LEU A 584 -12.16 15.80 28.27
N VAL A 585 -11.23 16.74 28.41
CA VAL A 585 -10.81 17.63 27.32
C VAL A 585 -10.24 16.88 26.11
N PRO A 586 -9.48 15.76 26.24
CA PRO A 586 -9.00 14.98 25.11
C PRO A 586 -10.09 14.53 24.14
N PHE A 587 -11.32 14.31 24.61
CA PHE A 587 -12.43 13.94 23.73
C PHE A 587 -12.80 15.03 22.71
N ALA A 588 -12.51 16.31 23.01
CA ALA A 588 -12.72 17.38 22.03
C ALA A 588 -11.86 17.19 20.78
N VAL A 589 -10.66 16.64 20.94
CA VAL A 589 -9.74 16.32 19.85
C VAL A 589 -10.18 15.02 19.15
N ILE A 590 -10.44 13.96 19.92
CA ILE A 590 -10.75 12.62 19.37
C ILE A 590 -12.02 12.64 18.54
N PHE A 591 -13.07 13.33 18.96
CA PHE A 591 -14.33 13.42 18.21
C PHE A 591 -14.25 14.24 16.92
N SER A 592 -13.15 14.91 16.65
CA SER A 592 -12.88 15.54 15.37
C SER A 592 -12.37 14.58 14.30
N VAL A 593 -11.75 13.46 14.70
CA VAL A 593 -11.11 12.49 13.78
C VAL A 593 -12.08 11.84 12.80
N PRO A 594 -13.29 11.40 13.18
CA PRO A 594 -14.23 10.76 12.27
C PRO A 594 -14.59 11.57 11.03
N PHE A 595 -14.58 12.89 11.11
CA PHE A 595 -14.85 13.76 9.95
C PHE A 595 -13.78 13.63 8.87
N GLY A 596 -12.51 13.54 9.26
CA GLY A 596 -11.43 13.36 8.31
C GLY A 596 -11.41 11.95 7.71
N LEU A 597 -11.65 10.93 8.53
CA LEU A 597 -11.76 9.57 8.05
C LEU A 597 -12.90 9.43 7.03
N MET A 598 -14.05 10.02 7.32
CA MET A 598 -15.18 10.11 6.38
C MET A 598 -14.76 10.79 5.07
N GLY A 599 -14.00 11.89 5.14
CA GLY A 599 -13.49 12.60 3.97
C GLY A 599 -12.56 11.76 3.12
N SER A 600 -11.66 10.99 3.74
CA SER A 600 -10.75 10.07 3.06
C SER A 600 -11.50 9.02 2.25
N PHE A 601 -12.45 8.31 2.87
CA PHE A 601 -13.25 7.29 2.18
C PHE A 601 -14.22 7.88 1.16
N LEU A 602 -14.72 9.10 1.38
CA LEU A 602 -15.57 9.80 0.41
C LEU A 602 -14.81 10.09 -0.89
N PHE A 603 -13.59 10.61 -0.80
CA PHE A 603 -12.76 10.90 -1.97
C PHE A 603 -12.28 9.60 -2.64
N ALA A 604 -11.91 8.59 -1.87
CA ALA A 604 -11.53 7.28 -2.41
C ALA A 604 -12.68 6.68 -3.23
N LYS A 605 -13.91 6.68 -2.70
CA LYS A 605 -15.09 6.19 -3.41
C LYS A 605 -15.43 7.03 -4.65
N PHE A 606 -15.29 8.35 -4.58
CA PHE A 606 -15.56 9.25 -5.70
C PHE A 606 -14.60 9.01 -6.87
N LEU A 607 -13.32 8.69 -6.60
CA LEU A 607 -12.32 8.36 -7.61
C LEU A 607 -12.27 6.87 -7.96
N GLY A 608 -13.12 6.03 -7.35
CA GLY A 608 -13.17 4.60 -7.61
C GLY A 608 -11.98 3.82 -7.07
N LEU A 609 -11.30 4.33 -6.05
CA LEU A 609 -10.14 3.70 -5.42
C LEU A 609 -10.58 2.66 -4.39
N GLU A 610 -9.76 1.63 -4.22
CA GLU A 610 -9.95 0.57 -3.25
C GLU A 610 -9.39 0.94 -1.87
N ASN A 611 -9.96 0.35 -0.82
CA ASN A 611 -9.38 0.40 0.52
C ASN A 611 -8.20 -0.57 0.59
N ASN A 612 -7.05 -0.10 0.19
CA ASN A 612 -5.77 -0.82 0.15
C ASN A 612 -4.82 -0.30 1.23
N ILE A 613 -3.66 -0.95 1.36
CA ILE A 613 -2.66 -0.62 2.39
C ILE A 613 -2.15 0.83 2.30
N TYR A 614 -2.10 1.42 1.09
CA TYR A 614 -1.69 2.81 0.90
C TYR A 614 -2.75 3.78 1.41
N LEU A 615 -4.03 3.54 1.09
CA LEU A 615 -5.14 4.34 1.61
C LEU A 615 -5.20 4.24 3.14
N GLN A 616 -5.07 3.02 3.69
CA GLN A 616 -5.06 2.78 5.14
C GLN A 616 -3.90 3.50 5.84
N THR A 617 -2.71 3.50 5.22
CA THR A 617 -1.55 4.26 5.72
C THR A 617 -1.84 5.76 5.74
N GLY A 618 -2.47 6.30 4.69
CA GLY A 618 -2.95 7.68 4.65
C GLY A 618 -3.97 7.99 5.75
N VAL A 619 -4.90 7.07 6.01
CA VAL A 619 -5.89 7.17 7.09
C VAL A 619 -5.23 7.21 8.48
N ILE A 620 -4.24 6.34 8.73
CA ILE A 620 -3.47 6.34 9.98
C ILE A 620 -2.77 7.70 10.19
N MET A 621 -2.12 8.19 9.15
CA MET A 621 -1.47 9.49 9.19
C MET A 621 -2.46 10.65 9.45
N LEU A 622 -3.66 10.60 8.84
CA LEU A 622 -4.71 11.59 9.04
C LEU A 622 -5.16 11.70 10.50
N ILE A 623 -5.21 10.59 11.24
CA ILE A 623 -5.55 10.61 12.66
C ILE A 623 -4.59 11.54 13.42
N GLY A 624 -3.29 11.41 13.17
CA GLY A 624 -2.27 12.27 13.76
C GLY A 624 -2.35 13.73 13.32
N LEU A 625 -2.57 13.97 12.01
CA LEU A 625 -2.64 15.33 11.45
C LEU A 625 -3.85 16.12 11.94
N LEU A 626 -5.02 15.48 11.99
CA LEU A 626 -6.23 16.13 12.49
C LEU A 626 -6.14 16.38 13.99
N ALA A 627 -5.57 15.42 14.75
CA ALA A 627 -5.28 15.60 16.16
C ALA A 627 -4.36 16.83 16.38
N LYS A 628 -3.26 16.94 15.60
CA LYS A 628 -2.33 18.09 15.66
C LYS A 628 -3.08 19.43 15.47
N THR A 629 -3.93 19.51 14.46
CA THR A 629 -4.72 20.72 14.18
C THR A 629 -5.69 21.05 15.32
N ALA A 630 -6.35 20.04 15.88
CA ALA A 630 -7.28 20.21 17.00
C ALA A 630 -6.55 20.60 18.29
N ILE A 631 -5.37 20.03 18.57
CA ILE A 631 -4.51 20.36 19.72
C ILE A 631 -4.15 21.84 19.72
N LEU A 632 -3.75 22.40 18.57
CA LEU A 632 -3.39 23.81 18.46
C LEU A 632 -4.53 24.75 18.83
N ILE A 633 -5.79 24.38 18.57
CA ILE A 633 -6.96 25.17 18.97
C ILE A 633 -7.23 25.01 20.48
N THR A 634 -7.25 23.75 20.95
CA THR A 634 -7.62 23.44 22.34
C THR A 634 -6.60 23.95 23.34
N GLU A 635 -5.31 23.77 23.07
CA GLU A 635 -4.23 24.27 23.94
C GLU A 635 -4.25 25.77 24.07
N TYR A 636 -4.42 26.48 22.96
CA TYR A 636 -4.54 27.95 22.99
C TYR A 636 -5.80 28.42 23.71
N ALA A 637 -6.89 27.64 23.65
CA ALA A 637 -8.10 27.94 24.43
C ALA A 637 -7.88 27.71 25.94
N ILE A 638 -7.19 26.62 26.31
CA ILE A 638 -6.82 26.30 27.71
C ILE A 638 -5.92 27.38 28.28
N GLU A 639 -4.87 27.79 27.55
CA GLU A 639 -3.96 28.87 28.00
C GLU A 639 -4.72 30.16 28.30
N ARG A 640 -5.66 30.56 27.43
CA ARG A 640 -6.49 31.75 27.64
C ARG A 640 -7.47 31.58 28.80
N ARG A 641 -7.99 30.36 29.01
CA ARG A 641 -8.83 30.04 30.16
C ARG A 641 -8.03 30.18 31.44
N ARG A 642 -6.80 29.68 31.50
CA ARG A 642 -5.88 29.82 32.65
C ARG A 642 -5.55 31.32 32.94
N LYS A 643 -5.54 32.17 31.91
CA LYS A 643 -5.38 33.64 32.05
C LYS A 643 -6.66 34.35 32.49
N GLY A 644 -7.73 33.63 32.88
CA GLY A 644 -8.96 34.22 33.47
C GLY A 644 -10.08 34.53 32.47
N MET A 645 -9.96 34.17 31.18
CA MET A 645 -11.05 34.36 30.21
C MET A 645 -12.22 33.37 30.45
N GLY A 646 -13.44 33.79 30.12
CA GLY A 646 -14.59 32.88 30.12
C GLY A 646 -14.43 31.69 29.15
N ILE A 647 -15.01 30.50 29.46
CA ILE A 647 -14.86 29.29 28.61
C ILE A 647 -15.25 29.57 27.16
N VAL A 648 -16.38 30.27 26.93
CA VAL A 648 -16.87 30.59 25.58
C VAL A 648 -15.95 31.63 24.89
N GLU A 649 -15.46 32.60 25.63
CA GLU A 649 -14.56 33.64 25.11
C GLU A 649 -13.19 33.08 24.75
N SER A 650 -12.64 32.16 25.58
CA SER A 650 -11.35 31.49 25.33
C SER A 650 -11.41 30.67 24.07
N ALA A 651 -12.46 29.83 23.89
CA ALA A 651 -12.67 29.02 22.69
C ALA A 651 -12.85 29.88 21.41
N TYR A 652 -13.68 30.91 21.49
CA TYR A 652 -13.94 31.83 20.37
C TYR A 652 -12.68 32.60 19.96
N SER A 653 -11.93 33.11 20.93
CA SER A 653 -10.68 33.78 20.68
C SER A 653 -9.59 32.88 20.13
N ALA A 654 -9.47 31.63 20.63
CA ALA A 654 -8.56 30.62 20.10
C ALA A 654 -8.88 30.34 18.62
N ALA A 655 -10.15 30.11 18.30
CA ALA A 655 -10.58 29.87 16.94
C ALA A 655 -10.23 31.02 15.98
N GLN A 656 -10.34 32.28 16.43
CA GLN A 656 -10.00 33.43 15.61
C GLN A 656 -8.50 33.52 15.31
N VAL A 657 -7.68 33.40 16.33
CA VAL A 657 -6.22 33.61 16.20
C VAL A 657 -5.58 32.45 15.45
N ARG A 658 -6.05 31.23 15.66
CA ARG A 658 -5.50 30.03 15.04
C ARG A 658 -6.00 29.75 13.63
N LEU A 659 -7.01 30.47 13.12
CA LEU A 659 -7.53 30.24 11.77
C LEU A 659 -6.45 30.37 10.68
N ARG A 660 -5.64 31.43 10.74
CA ARG A 660 -4.61 31.71 9.71
C ARG A 660 -3.52 30.62 9.70
N PRO A 661 -2.88 30.27 10.83
CA PRO A 661 -1.93 29.17 10.92
C PRO A 661 -2.50 27.86 10.39
N ILE A 662 -3.70 27.48 10.84
CA ILE A 662 -4.34 26.23 10.46
C ILE A 662 -4.60 26.15 8.95
N LEU A 663 -5.16 27.23 8.37
CA LEU A 663 -5.37 27.24 6.91
C LEU A 663 -4.04 27.19 6.15
N MET A 664 -2.99 27.80 6.67
CA MET A 664 -1.67 27.77 6.06
C MET A 664 -1.09 26.36 6.07
N THR A 665 -1.07 25.68 7.21
CA THR A 665 -0.53 24.32 7.34
C THR A 665 -1.34 23.31 6.54
N VAL A 666 -2.67 23.38 6.59
CA VAL A 666 -3.56 22.48 5.85
C VAL A 666 -3.43 22.66 4.34
N LEU A 667 -3.42 23.90 3.84
CA LEU A 667 -3.23 24.13 2.41
C LEU A 667 -1.83 23.73 1.94
N THR A 668 -0.79 23.98 2.74
CA THR A 668 0.56 23.51 2.46
C THR A 668 0.59 21.97 2.31
N MET A 669 -0.08 21.27 3.22
CA MET A 669 -0.22 19.80 3.17
C MET A 669 -0.98 19.35 1.93
N ILE A 670 -2.15 19.94 1.65
CA ILE A 670 -2.97 19.58 0.49
C ILE A 670 -2.18 19.80 -0.80
N PHE A 671 -1.58 20.97 -1.00
CA PHE A 671 -0.79 21.26 -2.20
C PHE A 671 0.47 20.39 -2.31
N GLY A 672 1.10 20.04 -1.19
CA GLY A 672 2.20 19.09 -1.15
C GLY A 672 1.81 17.68 -1.59
N MET A 673 0.55 17.28 -1.37
CA MET A 673 0.02 15.96 -1.72
C MET A 673 -0.64 15.88 -3.11
N LEU A 674 -0.98 17.01 -3.73
CA LEU A 674 -1.60 17.01 -5.07
C LEU A 674 -0.77 16.27 -6.13
N PRO A 675 0.56 16.40 -6.20
CA PRO A 675 1.35 15.63 -7.16
C PRO A 675 1.21 14.11 -7.00
N LEU A 676 1.10 13.62 -5.76
CA LEU A 676 0.84 12.21 -5.48
C LEU A 676 -0.56 11.79 -5.93
N MET A 677 -1.58 12.60 -5.63
CA MET A 677 -2.97 12.31 -5.99
C MET A 677 -3.16 12.18 -7.51
N PHE A 678 -2.43 12.96 -8.31
CA PHE A 678 -2.49 12.97 -9.77
C PHE A 678 -1.29 12.30 -10.43
N SER A 679 -0.59 11.42 -9.72
CA SER A 679 0.54 10.65 -10.24
C SER A 679 0.13 9.78 -11.44
N SER A 680 1.04 9.60 -12.39
CA SER A 680 0.87 8.73 -13.57
C SER A 680 2.15 7.96 -13.86
N GLY A 681 2.05 6.82 -14.54
CA GLY A 681 3.19 5.95 -14.84
C GLY A 681 3.42 4.86 -13.78
N ALA A 682 4.64 4.39 -13.65
CA ALA A 682 5.00 3.33 -12.69
C ALA A 682 4.76 3.76 -11.24
N GLY A 683 4.06 2.95 -10.45
CA GLY A 683 3.73 3.23 -9.04
C GLY A 683 2.59 4.25 -8.84
N ALA A 684 1.84 4.58 -9.88
CA ALA A 684 0.83 5.63 -9.85
C ALA A 684 -0.39 5.27 -9.00
N ASN A 685 -0.82 4.02 -8.97
CA ASN A 685 -2.02 3.60 -8.25
C ASN A 685 -1.84 3.68 -6.72
N GLY A 686 -0.67 3.26 -6.23
CA GLY A 686 -0.30 3.41 -4.82
C GLY A 686 -0.21 4.88 -4.41
N ASN A 687 0.49 5.71 -5.22
CA ASN A 687 0.60 7.15 -5.02
C ASN A 687 -0.77 7.83 -4.95
N SER A 688 -1.63 7.55 -5.94
CA SER A 688 -2.97 8.13 -6.03
C SER A 688 -3.85 7.72 -4.86
N SER A 689 -3.79 6.45 -4.43
CA SER A 689 -4.55 5.96 -3.28
C SER A 689 -4.14 6.69 -1.99
N LEU A 690 -2.83 6.80 -1.75
CA LEU A 690 -2.27 7.49 -0.60
C LEU A 690 -2.60 8.99 -0.61
N GLY A 691 -2.30 9.67 -1.74
CA GLY A 691 -2.54 11.10 -1.89
C GLY A 691 -4.01 11.48 -1.78
N THR A 692 -4.89 10.71 -2.40
CA THR A 692 -6.36 10.94 -2.35
C THR A 692 -6.90 10.78 -0.95
N GLY A 693 -6.47 9.73 -0.23
CA GLY A 693 -6.89 9.49 1.15
C GLY A 693 -6.56 10.66 2.05
N VAL A 694 -5.33 11.15 1.97
CA VAL A 694 -4.86 12.27 2.79
C VAL A 694 -5.53 13.60 2.39
N VAL A 695 -5.55 13.93 1.09
CA VAL A 695 -6.16 15.19 0.61
C VAL A 695 -7.64 15.23 0.94
N GLY A 696 -8.39 14.15 0.65
CA GLY A 696 -9.82 14.06 0.95
C GLY A 696 -10.12 14.21 2.44
N GLY A 697 -9.35 13.52 3.27
CA GLY A 697 -9.47 13.59 4.72
C GLY A 697 -9.11 14.96 5.28
N MET A 698 -8.05 15.60 4.78
CA MET A 698 -7.65 16.94 5.20
C MET A 698 -8.66 18.00 4.79
N VAL A 699 -9.19 17.96 3.57
CA VAL A 699 -10.20 18.95 3.11
C VAL A 699 -11.45 18.88 3.96
N VAL A 700 -12.05 17.70 4.07
CA VAL A 700 -13.33 17.52 4.80
C VAL A 700 -13.11 17.65 6.31
N GLY A 701 -12.07 16.99 6.84
CA GLY A 701 -11.74 16.99 8.25
C GLY A 701 -11.45 18.38 8.78
N THR A 702 -10.61 19.17 8.10
CA THR A 702 -10.28 20.52 8.56
C THR A 702 -11.46 21.46 8.50
N LEU A 703 -12.26 21.40 7.43
CA LEU A 703 -13.48 22.21 7.35
C LEU A 703 -14.42 21.94 8.52
N ALA A 704 -14.62 20.65 8.87
CA ALA A 704 -15.44 20.30 10.01
C ALA A 704 -14.79 20.71 11.35
N LEU A 705 -13.51 20.43 11.53
CA LEU A 705 -12.75 20.64 12.74
C LEU A 705 -12.73 22.11 13.17
N LEU A 706 -12.59 23.04 12.22
CA LEU A 706 -12.61 24.49 12.49
C LEU A 706 -13.90 24.94 13.21
N PHE A 707 -15.03 24.30 12.96
CA PHE A 707 -16.30 24.63 13.63
C PHE A 707 -16.61 23.75 14.83
N VAL A 708 -16.23 22.48 14.77
CA VAL A 708 -16.62 21.43 15.73
C VAL A 708 -15.75 21.47 17.00
N VAL A 709 -14.43 21.62 16.86
CA VAL A 709 -13.48 21.58 17.99
C VAL A 709 -13.72 22.69 19.01
N PRO A 710 -13.93 23.96 18.63
CA PRO A 710 -14.21 24.99 19.61
C PRO A 710 -15.46 24.71 20.45
N VAL A 711 -16.48 24.08 19.84
CA VAL A 711 -17.73 23.74 20.56
C VAL A 711 -17.53 22.53 21.46
N PHE A 712 -16.84 21.49 21.02
CA PHE A 712 -16.52 20.34 21.88
C PHE A 712 -15.63 20.76 23.05
N TYR A 713 -14.66 21.64 22.84
CA TYR A 713 -13.87 22.19 23.93
C TYR A 713 -14.77 22.86 24.98
N ILE A 714 -15.71 23.72 24.58
CA ILE A 714 -16.65 24.37 25.52
C ILE A 714 -17.46 23.33 26.30
N ILE A 715 -17.92 22.25 25.65
CA ILE A 715 -18.73 21.22 26.30
C ILE A 715 -17.88 20.44 27.33
N PHE A 716 -16.70 19.97 26.94
CA PHE A 716 -15.87 19.13 27.79
C PHE A 716 -15.18 19.93 28.89
N GLU A 717 -14.77 21.16 28.64
CA GLU A 717 -14.22 22.05 29.67
C GLU A 717 -15.28 22.39 30.73
N PHE A 718 -16.51 22.69 30.30
CA PHE A 718 -17.62 22.90 31.23
C PHE A 718 -17.92 21.66 32.08
N LEU A 719 -17.85 20.46 31.51
CA LEU A 719 -18.00 19.22 32.25
C LEU A 719 -16.84 18.97 33.24
N GLN A 720 -15.61 19.31 32.80
CA GLN A 720 -14.41 19.20 33.61
C GLN A 720 -14.48 20.10 34.85
N GLU A 721 -14.84 21.38 34.65
CA GLU A 721 -15.00 22.34 35.76
C GLU A 721 -16.11 21.96 36.73
N LYS A 722 -17.15 21.25 36.25
CA LYS A 722 -18.22 20.74 37.12
C LYS A 722 -17.77 19.60 38.02
N ILE A 723 -16.81 18.78 37.58
CA ILE A 723 -16.24 17.64 38.33
C ILE A 723 -15.14 18.11 39.25
N ARG A 724 -14.27 19.00 38.78
CA ARG A 724 -13.15 19.57 39.52
C ARG A 724 -13.44 21.05 39.68
N LYS A 725 -13.66 21.52 40.92
CA LYS A 725 -13.84 22.95 41.17
C LYS A 725 -12.67 23.75 40.55
N PRO A 726 -12.92 24.92 39.94
CA PRO A 726 -11.85 25.72 39.34
C PRO A 726 -10.78 26.04 40.37
N MET A 727 -9.53 26.11 39.89
CA MET A 727 -8.34 26.36 40.68
C MET A 727 -8.40 27.73 41.36
N GLU A 728 -8.98 27.80 42.56
CA GLU A 728 -8.69 28.89 43.52
C GLU A 728 -7.21 28.85 43.98
N GLU A 729 -6.53 27.68 43.86
CA GLU A 729 -5.12 27.50 44.21
C GLU A 729 -4.13 28.28 43.31
N GLU A 730 -4.43 28.55 42.03
CA GLU A 730 -3.53 29.36 41.18
C GLU A 730 -3.62 30.87 41.52
N ALA A 731 -4.75 31.33 41.98
CA ALA A 731 -4.87 32.71 42.47
C ALA A 731 -4.04 32.91 43.75
N ASP A 732 -4.04 31.88 44.63
CA ASP A 732 -3.25 31.89 45.87
C ASP A 732 -1.74 31.76 45.60
N VAL A 733 -1.32 30.96 44.58
CA VAL A 733 0.08 30.84 44.18
C VAL A 733 0.57 32.12 43.50
N GLN A 734 -0.26 32.77 42.68
CA GLN A 734 0.11 34.10 42.13
C GLN A 734 0.22 35.17 43.18
N VAL A 735 -0.65 35.17 44.16
CA VAL A 735 -0.57 36.07 45.33
C VAL A 735 0.67 35.80 46.19
N LEU A 736 1.04 34.55 46.37
CA LEU A 736 2.27 34.14 47.03
C LEU A 736 3.52 34.54 46.23
N LEU A 737 3.52 34.35 44.89
CA LEU A 737 4.63 34.78 44.01
C LEU A 737 4.75 36.29 43.94
N GLU A 738 3.66 37.04 43.94
CA GLU A 738 3.69 38.51 44.05
C GLU A 738 4.19 39.00 45.40
N LYS A 739 3.84 38.30 46.48
CA LYS A 739 4.40 38.57 47.83
C LYS A 739 5.91 38.27 47.87
N GLU A 740 6.36 37.12 47.38
CA GLU A 740 7.81 36.83 47.28
C GLU A 740 8.55 37.85 46.43
N LYS A 741 8.00 38.25 45.28
CA LYS A 741 8.61 39.32 44.44
C LYS A 741 8.67 40.65 45.18
N SER A 742 7.64 41.01 45.89
CA SER A 742 7.63 42.25 46.70
C SER A 742 8.57 42.20 47.91
N GLU A 743 8.79 41.05 48.50
CA GLU A 743 9.79 40.82 49.55
C GLU A 743 11.22 40.90 49.00
N VAL A 744 11.51 40.28 47.89
CA VAL A 744 12.82 40.37 47.20
C VAL A 744 13.12 41.79 46.74
N GLU A 745 12.13 42.57 46.29
CA GLU A 745 12.33 43.97 45.93
C GLU A 745 12.53 44.84 47.18
N ARG A 746 11.92 44.50 48.35
CA ARG A 746 12.19 45.18 49.63
C ARG A 746 13.58 44.90 50.18
N GLU A 747 14.09 43.68 50.01
CA GLU A 747 15.47 43.35 50.41
C GLU A 747 16.53 43.91 49.46
N ARG A 748 16.17 44.32 48.24
CA ARG A 748 17.07 44.91 47.23
C ARG A 748 17.20 46.42 47.32
N ASN A 749 16.29 47.12 48.04
CA ASN A 749 16.30 48.55 48.36
C ASN A 749 16.70 48.78 49.84
#